data_194b55731c0c17513a77af7d502d85c9
#
_entry.id   194b55731c0c17513a77af7d502d85c9
#
_cell.length_a   1.000
_cell.length_b   1.000
_cell.length_c   1.000
_cell.angle_alpha   90.00
_cell.angle_beta   90.00
_cell.angle_gamma   90.00
#
_symmetry.space_group_name_H-M   'P 1'
#
loop_
_entity.id
_entity.type
_entity.pdbx_description
1 polymer ?
#
loop_
_entity_poly.entity_id
_entity_poly.type
_entity_poly.pdbx_seq_one_letter_code
_entity_poly.pdbx_strand_id
1 'polypeptide(L)'
;MSTTALVFPETPTQLEPNLSTKYVYFFGDGAAEGSGSMKDILGGKGAGLAEMTNAGLPVPPGFTIQTEACREFMRGEFSSEITEQMIEALHRLERLQGQQFGAGENPLLVSVRSGAKFSMPGMMDTILDLGLNDQSVVALAKKTNNPRFAYDSYRRLIQMFGDVVLGIPKHDFEKIFDEGKRRARAELDTQLDVAALKGIIDQYNALILERTGAGFPQDPYVQLTMARDAVFHSWENERAKSYRRINKIDDWLGTAVTVQAMVFGNVSEHSGTGVGFTRNPATGRREFFGEFLLNAQGEDVVSGVRTPAPISKLRELMPAVYEQLSELTSKMETHYRDLQDFEFTIQEGKLYMLQTRSGKRTGLAAVRIALDMVHEGLITKDEAIFRVEPNQIYDFLTPRLDESSGNVEVLARGLPASPGAAIGQIAFSAEDAVRYRGKGLMRSIILVRRETTPEDISGMEVATGILTSRGGMTSHAAVVTRGMGKCCVAGASSIQVDEEKGEMRIGGRVFREGDWISLDGTTGRVIGERLAIVPATPDDPDLVEFMSWVDSRRKLHVRANADIPRDALQAVRFGAEGIGLCRTEHMFFAEDRLPHMQAMIMAQDEEDRRAALERLLPMQREDFIGLFRAMRELPVTIRLLDPPLHEFLPKLEDLLVQIARLEINDPESPEMLSLRYTLRRVEELREINPMLGMRGCRLGIVFPEITEMQVRAIFEAAVQVKKSGVEPHLEIMVPLITGIEEMRHQAHIIRTVAKEVFAREGESVHYLVGTMIETPRAALLADQIAQEAEFFSFGTNDLTQTVFGISRDDGNQFMPSYLKQGIFKRYPFEVLDQEGVGQLMKIAADRGHSTRPDLKVGICGEHGGEPESVKFCHRLHLDYVSCSPFRLLTARLAAAQAALEEKVGSSKAVSQEGSR
;
A
#
# COMPACT_ATOMS: atom_id res chain seq x y z
N MET A 1 39.16 -19.30 -59.09
CA MET A 1 40.61 -19.00 -59.00
C MET A 1 40.82 -18.09 -57.78
N SER A 2 41.72 -18.55 -56.95
CA SER A 2 42.41 -17.91 -55.84
C SER A 2 41.63 -17.71 -54.53
N THR A 3 41.69 -18.75 -53.72
CA THR A 3 41.52 -18.80 -52.29
C THR A 3 42.71 -18.17 -51.58
N THR A 4 42.53 -17.11 -50.80
CA THR A 4 43.57 -16.60 -49.90
C THR A 4 43.14 -16.92 -48.48
N ALA A 5 43.81 -17.85 -47.85
CA ALA A 5 43.67 -18.20 -46.43
C ALA A 5 44.34 -17.12 -45.58
N LEU A 6 43.60 -16.53 -44.64
CA LEU A 6 44.14 -15.69 -43.60
C LEU A 6 44.60 -16.58 -42.42
N VAL A 7 45.92 -16.60 -42.24
CA VAL A 7 46.60 -17.23 -41.08
C VAL A 7 46.51 -16.24 -39.91
N PHE A 8 45.86 -16.64 -38.82
CA PHE A 8 45.91 -15.91 -37.54
C PHE A 8 47.15 -16.39 -36.76
N PRO A 9 47.93 -15.47 -36.17
CA PRO A 9 49.00 -15.89 -35.28
C PRO A 9 48.43 -16.34 -33.93
N GLU A 10 48.84 -17.50 -33.46
CA GLU A 10 48.63 -18.01 -32.12
C GLU A 10 49.35 -17.11 -31.12
N THR A 11 48.58 -16.42 -30.30
CA THR A 11 49.09 -15.74 -29.09
C THR A 11 49.07 -16.77 -27.95
N PRO A 12 50.15 -16.92 -27.16
CA PRO A 12 50.15 -17.85 -26.05
C PRO A 12 49.18 -17.30 -24.96
N THR A 13 48.17 -18.06 -24.66
CA THR A 13 47.28 -17.87 -23.54
C THR A 13 48.13 -17.97 -22.26
N GLN A 14 48.44 -16.85 -21.66
CA GLN A 14 48.83 -16.83 -20.26
C GLN A 14 47.60 -17.27 -19.47
N LEU A 15 47.69 -18.42 -18.81
CA LEU A 15 46.79 -18.84 -17.76
C LEU A 15 46.83 -17.78 -16.65
N GLU A 16 45.80 -16.94 -16.59
CA GLU A 16 45.56 -16.16 -15.38
C GLU A 16 45.39 -17.14 -14.20
N PRO A 17 45.93 -16.86 -12.99
CA PRO A 17 45.68 -17.70 -11.85
C PRO A 17 44.18 -17.80 -11.62
N ASN A 18 43.69 -19.02 -11.55
CA ASN A 18 42.32 -19.36 -11.20
C ASN A 18 41.98 -18.71 -9.88
N LEU A 19 41.41 -17.53 -9.88
CA LEU A 19 40.82 -16.90 -8.70
C LEU A 19 39.62 -17.76 -8.32
N SER A 20 39.78 -18.62 -7.30
CA SER A 20 38.71 -19.43 -6.78
C SER A 20 37.49 -18.53 -6.46
N THR A 21 36.30 -18.91 -6.87
CA THR A 21 35.09 -18.14 -6.62
C THR A 21 34.84 -18.12 -5.12
N LYS A 22 34.65 -16.93 -4.53
CA LYS A 22 34.39 -16.82 -3.11
C LYS A 22 32.90 -17.05 -2.83
N TYR A 23 32.59 -18.18 -2.22
CA TYR A 23 31.22 -18.55 -1.85
C TYR A 23 30.87 -18.26 -0.41
N VAL A 24 31.85 -18.20 0.51
CA VAL A 24 31.63 -18.08 1.93
C VAL A 24 32.24 -16.78 2.48
N TYR A 25 31.46 -16.05 3.25
CA TYR A 25 31.85 -14.77 3.84
C TYR A 25 31.77 -14.82 5.35
N PHE A 26 32.89 -14.67 6.03
CA PHE A 26 33.00 -14.75 7.48
C PHE A 26 32.67 -13.40 8.15
N PHE A 27 32.07 -13.44 9.34
CA PHE A 27 31.87 -12.29 10.23
C PHE A 27 32.14 -12.69 11.68
N GLY A 28 32.85 -11.85 12.43
CA GLY A 28 33.20 -12.05 13.83
C GLY A 28 34.44 -11.27 14.21
N ASP A 29 34.71 -11.16 15.50
CA ASP A 29 35.87 -10.44 16.06
C ASP A 29 35.93 -8.95 15.58
N GLY A 30 34.76 -8.31 15.49
CA GLY A 30 34.64 -6.90 15.09
C GLY A 30 34.87 -6.59 13.61
N ALA A 31 35.04 -7.62 12.75
CA ALA A 31 35.21 -7.45 11.31
C ALA A 31 34.37 -8.46 10.51
N ALA A 32 33.90 -8.04 9.35
CA ALA A 32 33.18 -8.89 8.41
C ALA A 32 33.74 -8.76 6.99
N GLU A 33 33.74 -9.87 6.26
CA GLU A 33 34.15 -9.91 4.85
C GLU A 33 33.09 -9.41 3.88
N GLY A 34 31.88 -9.16 4.37
CA GLY A 34 30.77 -8.57 3.65
C GLY A 34 30.35 -7.21 4.22
N SER A 35 29.33 -6.62 3.61
CA SER A 35 28.72 -5.34 4.04
C SER A 35 27.21 -5.32 3.83
N GLY A 36 26.52 -4.34 4.39
CA GLY A 36 25.08 -4.14 4.25
C GLY A 36 24.60 -3.89 2.81
N SER A 37 25.48 -3.44 1.92
CA SER A 37 25.19 -3.24 0.49
C SER A 37 25.11 -4.55 -0.31
N MET A 38 25.66 -5.65 0.22
CA MET A 38 25.79 -6.94 -0.48
C MET A 38 24.55 -7.84 -0.33
N LYS A 39 23.34 -7.27 -0.28
CA LYS A 39 22.09 -8.04 -0.11
C LYS A 39 21.82 -9.02 -1.24
N ASP A 40 22.30 -8.74 -2.46
CA ASP A 40 22.15 -9.64 -3.59
C ASP A 40 22.98 -10.91 -3.46
N ILE A 41 24.10 -10.82 -2.74
CA ILE A 41 25.08 -11.90 -2.53
C ILE A 41 24.81 -12.62 -1.21
N LEU A 42 24.67 -11.87 -0.12
CA LEU A 42 24.60 -12.42 1.25
C LEU A 42 23.15 -12.57 1.76
N GLY A 43 22.15 -12.16 0.97
CA GLY A 43 20.80 -12.02 1.45
C GLY A 43 20.65 -10.91 2.51
N GLY A 44 19.42 -10.64 2.91
CA GLY A 44 19.16 -9.58 3.89
C GLY A 44 19.75 -9.86 5.27
N LYS A 45 19.69 -11.11 5.76
CA LYS A 45 20.24 -11.49 7.07
C LYS A 45 21.77 -11.47 7.09
N GLY A 46 22.42 -12.11 6.11
CA GLY A 46 23.89 -12.15 6.04
C GLY A 46 24.51 -10.77 5.90
N ALA A 47 23.95 -9.94 5.01
CA ALA A 47 24.37 -8.55 4.85
C ALA A 47 24.17 -7.73 6.13
N GLY A 48 23.04 -7.92 6.85
CA GLY A 48 22.76 -7.25 8.11
C GLY A 48 23.74 -7.65 9.22
N LEU A 49 24.07 -8.94 9.34
CA LEU A 49 25.06 -9.45 10.33
C LEU A 49 26.46 -8.91 10.03
N ALA A 50 26.86 -8.89 8.77
CA ALA A 50 28.13 -8.30 8.35
C ALA A 50 28.20 -6.81 8.68
N GLU A 51 27.14 -6.07 8.40
CA GLU A 51 27.07 -4.63 8.70
C GLU A 51 27.11 -4.35 10.20
N MET A 52 26.33 -5.08 10.99
CA MET A 52 26.34 -4.95 12.45
C MET A 52 27.74 -5.26 13.03
N THR A 53 28.43 -6.30 12.51
CA THR A 53 29.78 -6.64 12.94
C THR A 53 30.76 -5.52 12.62
N ASN A 54 30.71 -4.98 11.40
CA ASN A 54 31.56 -3.86 10.98
C ASN A 54 31.25 -2.56 11.74
N ALA A 55 29.99 -2.37 12.15
CA ALA A 55 29.59 -1.28 13.04
C ALA A 55 30.05 -1.49 14.50
N GLY A 56 30.70 -2.61 14.80
CA GLY A 56 31.22 -2.96 16.16
C GLY A 56 30.11 -3.23 17.15
N LEU A 57 28.98 -3.80 16.71
CA LEU A 57 27.94 -4.34 17.57
C LEU A 57 28.35 -5.77 18.03
N PRO A 58 27.90 -6.23 19.22
CA PRO A 58 28.24 -7.55 19.73
C PRO A 58 27.42 -8.65 19.04
N VAL A 59 27.86 -9.05 17.86
CA VAL A 59 27.24 -10.09 17.03
C VAL A 59 27.91 -11.45 17.32
N PRO A 60 27.15 -12.53 17.57
CA PRO A 60 27.72 -13.86 17.60
C PRO A 60 28.41 -14.16 16.26
N PRO A 61 29.69 -14.66 16.27
CA PRO A 61 30.40 -14.89 15.01
C PRO A 61 29.79 -16.00 14.17
N GLY A 62 30.12 -15.98 12.88
CA GLY A 62 29.60 -16.95 11.93
C GLY A 62 30.06 -16.68 10.51
N PHE A 63 29.40 -17.30 9.55
CA PHE A 63 29.65 -17.09 8.14
C PHE A 63 28.38 -17.24 7.32
N THR A 64 28.37 -16.64 6.12
CA THR A 64 27.24 -16.70 5.18
C THR A 64 27.69 -17.32 3.87
N ILE A 65 27.00 -18.38 3.43
CA ILE A 65 27.13 -18.97 2.10
C ILE A 65 26.24 -18.18 1.16
N GLN A 66 26.80 -17.69 0.06
CA GLN A 66 26.14 -16.75 -0.84
C GLN A 66 24.96 -17.35 -1.64
N THR A 67 24.12 -16.48 -2.21
CA THR A 67 22.94 -16.85 -3.00
C THR A 67 23.27 -17.64 -4.27
N GLU A 68 24.44 -17.43 -4.90
CA GLU A 68 24.85 -18.20 -6.08
C GLU A 68 25.01 -19.68 -5.75
N ALA A 69 25.53 -20.03 -4.55
CA ALA A 69 25.61 -21.42 -4.11
C ALA A 69 24.22 -22.11 -4.10
N CYS A 70 23.16 -21.38 -3.73
CA CYS A 70 21.78 -21.89 -3.84
C CYS A 70 21.39 -22.15 -5.28
N ARG A 71 21.72 -21.21 -6.19
CA ARG A 71 21.41 -21.35 -7.61
C ARG A 71 22.15 -22.53 -8.26
N GLU A 72 23.43 -22.73 -7.95
CA GLU A 72 24.19 -23.90 -8.37
C GLU A 72 23.59 -25.19 -7.83
N PHE A 73 23.23 -25.19 -6.54
CA PHE A 73 22.59 -26.33 -5.90
C PHE A 73 21.28 -26.72 -6.61
N MET A 74 20.42 -25.75 -6.93
CA MET A 74 19.14 -25.98 -7.60
C MET A 74 19.29 -26.45 -9.04
N ARG A 75 20.39 -26.09 -9.73
CA ARG A 75 20.73 -26.59 -11.06
C ARG A 75 21.36 -27.98 -11.05
N GLY A 76 21.71 -28.51 -9.88
CA GLY A 76 22.47 -29.76 -9.74
C GLY A 76 23.95 -29.62 -10.09
N GLU A 77 24.47 -28.42 -10.11
CA GLU A 77 25.87 -28.05 -10.48
C GLU A 77 26.71 -27.69 -9.23
N PHE A 78 26.33 -28.19 -8.05
CA PHE A 78 26.93 -27.80 -6.78
C PHE A 78 28.42 -28.14 -6.69
N SER A 79 29.27 -27.12 -6.58
CA SER A 79 30.72 -27.28 -6.51
C SER A 79 31.20 -27.81 -5.13
N SER A 80 32.19 -28.75 -5.14
CA SER A 80 32.82 -29.19 -3.91
C SER A 80 33.52 -28.05 -3.16
N GLU A 81 33.97 -27.02 -3.87
CA GLU A 81 34.63 -25.83 -3.33
C GLU A 81 33.73 -25.09 -2.33
N ILE A 82 32.39 -25.09 -2.50
CA ILE A 82 31.44 -24.50 -1.53
C ILE A 82 31.51 -25.22 -0.20
N THR A 83 31.57 -26.56 -0.22
CA THR A 83 31.71 -27.37 0.99
C THR A 83 33.08 -27.19 1.64
N GLU A 84 34.15 -27.11 0.87
CA GLU A 84 35.53 -26.87 1.37
C GLU A 84 35.62 -25.51 2.09
N GLN A 85 35.13 -24.43 1.43
CA GLN A 85 35.08 -23.09 2.03
C GLN A 85 34.17 -23.05 3.28
N MET A 86 33.06 -23.77 3.30
CA MET A 86 32.19 -23.91 4.46
C MET A 86 32.93 -24.54 5.65
N ILE A 87 33.65 -25.62 5.43
CA ILE A 87 34.41 -26.33 6.47
C ILE A 87 35.57 -25.45 6.98
N GLU A 88 36.27 -24.74 6.07
CA GLU A 88 37.34 -23.82 6.45
C GLU A 88 36.80 -22.69 7.34
N ALA A 89 35.66 -22.11 6.98
CA ALA A 89 34.97 -21.08 7.77
C ALA A 89 34.50 -21.62 9.13
N LEU A 90 34.04 -22.87 9.20
CA LEU A 90 33.68 -23.53 10.47
C LEU A 90 34.91 -23.71 11.37
N HIS A 91 36.02 -24.18 10.84
CA HIS A 91 37.29 -24.30 11.61
C HIS A 91 37.79 -22.92 12.08
N ARG A 92 37.57 -21.86 11.30
CA ARG A 92 37.86 -20.49 11.73
C ARG A 92 36.97 -20.10 12.91
N LEU A 93 35.67 -20.44 12.85
CA LEU A 93 34.71 -20.20 13.93
C LEU A 93 35.08 -20.95 15.20
N GLU A 94 35.48 -22.22 15.10
CA GLU A 94 35.97 -23.03 16.21
C GLU A 94 37.17 -22.39 16.91
N ARG A 95 38.18 -21.97 16.12
CA ARG A 95 39.37 -21.27 16.65
C ARG A 95 39.02 -19.97 17.37
N LEU A 96 38.10 -19.18 16.78
CA LEU A 96 37.70 -17.92 17.38
C LEU A 96 36.94 -18.11 18.70
N GLN A 97 36.12 -19.14 18.79
CA GLN A 97 35.33 -19.45 20.00
C GLN A 97 36.08 -20.29 21.00
N GLY A 98 37.23 -20.89 20.64
CA GLY A 98 37.94 -21.85 21.49
C GLY A 98 37.14 -23.11 21.80
N GLN A 99 36.29 -23.55 20.84
CA GLN A 99 35.33 -24.64 20.98
C GLN A 99 35.44 -25.59 19.78
N GLN A 100 34.97 -26.84 19.92
CA GLN A 100 34.87 -27.79 18.83
C GLN A 100 33.41 -28.02 18.43
N PHE A 101 33.13 -28.06 17.14
CA PHE A 101 31.80 -28.26 16.65
C PHE A 101 31.24 -29.63 17.02
N GLY A 102 30.19 -29.60 17.85
CA GLY A 102 29.53 -30.82 18.37
C GLY A 102 30.41 -31.77 19.20
N ALA A 103 31.58 -31.33 19.67
CA ALA A 103 32.54 -32.18 20.39
C ALA A 103 33.22 -31.43 21.52
N GLY A 104 34.01 -32.18 22.36
CA GLY A 104 34.78 -31.63 23.48
C GLY A 104 33.93 -31.36 24.72
N GLU A 105 34.58 -30.80 25.76
CA GLU A 105 33.91 -30.47 27.04
C GLU A 105 33.02 -29.22 26.94
N ASN A 106 33.23 -28.38 25.92
CA ASN A 106 32.48 -27.17 25.63
C ASN A 106 32.16 -27.15 24.15
N PRO A 107 31.09 -27.85 23.70
CA PRO A 107 30.77 -28.00 22.27
C PRO A 107 30.33 -26.68 21.67
N LEU A 108 30.90 -26.34 20.49
CA LEU A 108 30.33 -25.30 19.62
C LEU A 108 29.04 -25.81 19.05
N LEU A 109 27.97 -25.03 19.19
CA LEU A 109 26.69 -25.26 18.54
C LEU A 109 26.40 -24.10 17.58
N VAL A 110 25.76 -24.38 16.48
CA VAL A 110 25.45 -23.36 15.47
C VAL A 110 23.98 -23.39 15.08
N SER A 111 23.47 -22.24 14.63
CA SER A 111 22.23 -22.12 13.91
C SER A 111 22.48 -22.05 12.39
N VAL A 112 21.60 -22.64 11.58
CA VAL A 112 21.61 -22.54 10.14
C VAL A 112 20.31 -21.88 9.71
N ARG A 113 20.42 -20.71 9.08
CA ARG A 113 19.29 -19.83 8.78
C ARG A 113 19.28 -19.45 7.31
N SER A 114 18.08 -19.43 6.70
CA SER A 114 17.86 -18.85 5.38
C SER A 114 18.00 -17.32 5.40
N GLY A 115 18.52 -16.77 4.32
CA GLY A 115 18.73 -15.33 4.15
C GLY A 115 18.46 -14.88 2.72
N ALA A 116 17.18 -14.73 2.31
CA ALA A 116 16.84 -14.15 1.02
C ALA A 116 17.09 -12.63 0.98
N LYS A 117 17.23 -12.05 -0.22
CA LYS A 117 17.35 -10.60 -0.44
C LYS A 117 16.21 -9.83 0.21
N PHE A 118 14.99 -10.33 0.06
CA PHE A 118 13.77 -9.78 0.66
C PHE A 118 13.36 -10.57 1.90
N SER A 119 12.84 -9.88 2.92
CA SER A 119 12.33 -10.54 4.11
C SER A 119 11.07 -11.34 3.78
N MET A 120 11.09 -12.63 4.06
CA MET A 120 9.99 -13.58 3.82
C MET A 120 9.65 -14.30 5.15
N PRO A 121 8.96 -13.63 6.09
CA PRO A 121 8.75 -14.14 7.45
C PRO A 121 7.99 -15.46 7.46
N GLY A 122 8.54 -16.50 8.11
CA GLY A 122 7.92 -17.81 8.22
C GLY A 122 7.85 -18.65 6.93
N MET A 123 8.40 -18.14 5.80
CA MET A 123 8.32 -18.85 4.52
C MET A 123 9.44 -19.84 4.29
N MET A 124 10.61 -19.63 4.91
CA MET A 124 11.79 -20.48 4.77
C MET A 124 12.25 -20.98 6.13
N ASP A 125 13.08 -22.03 6.11
CA ASP A 125 13.38 -22.81 7.27
C ASP A 125 14.62 -22.30 8.02
N THR A 126 14.69 -22.64 9.31
CA THR A 126 15.79 -22.38 10.24
C THR A 126 16.03 -23.64 11.05
N ILE A 127 17.26 -24.00 11.30
CA ILE A 127 17.66 -25.11 12.17
C ILE A 127 18.56 -24.53 13.27
N LEU A 128 18.19 -24.79 14.53
CA LEU A 128 18.94 -24.35 15.71
C LEU A 128 19.63 -25.52 16.39
N ASP A 129 20.61 -25.21 17.23
CA ASP A 129 21.30 -26.17 18.11
C ASP A 129 22.07 -27.29 17.37
N LEU A 130 22.41 -27.07 16.08
CA LEU A 130 23.22 -28.01 15.30
C LEU A 130 24.58 -28.25 15.96
N GLY A 131 25.00 -29.51 16.01
CA GLY A 131 26.15 -29.97 16.76
C GLY A 131 25.76 -30.77 18.02
N LEU A 132 24.49 -30.71 18.47
CA LEU A 132 24.03 -31.60 19.54
C LEU A 132 23.89 -33.04 19.02
N ASN A 133 24.47 -33.94 19.81
CA ASN A 133 24.40 -35.41 19.65
C ASN A 133 24.43 -36.05 21.04
N ASP A 134 24.43 -37.38 21.13
CA ASP A 134 24.37 -38.11 22.38
C ASP A 134 25.57 -37.81 23.32
N GLN A 135 26.72 -37.39 22.76
CA GLN A 135 27.90 -37.02 23.53
C GLN A 135 27.92 -35.55 23.93
N SER A 136 27.67 -34.65 22.96
CA SER A 136 27.74 -33.20 23.18
C SER A 136 26.62 -32.69 24.10
N VAL A 137 25.45 -33.34 24.16
CA VAL A 137 24.36 -33.00 25.11
C VAL A 137 24.80 -33.21 26.54
N VAL A 138 25.59 -34.26 26.82
CA VAL A 138 26.15 -34.56 28.17
C VAL A 138 27.19 -33.51 28.55
N ALA A 139 28.04 -33.13 27.59
CA ALA A 139 29.04 -32.09 27.80
C ALA A 139 28.38 -30.72 28.08
N LEU A 140 27.33 -30.36 27.28
CA LEU A 140 26.55 -29.14 27.48
C LEU A 140 25.86 -29.10 28.84
N ALA A 141 25.24 -30.20 29.25
CA ALA A 141 24.61 -30.36 30.58
C ALA A 141 25.59 -30.15 31.73
N LYS A 142 26.76 -30.70 31.61
CA LYS A 142 27.85 -30.53 32.62
C LYS A 142 28.35 -29.09 32.65
N LYS A 143 28.61 -28.49 31.48
CA LYS A 143 29.12 -27.13 31.37
C LYS A 143 28.14 -26.09 31.94
N THR A 144 26.88 -26.17 31.57
CA THR A 144 25.86 -25.21 32.00
C THR A 144 25.34 -25.48 33.40
N ASN A 145 25.72 -26.57 34.02
CA ASN A 145 25.11 -27.08 35.24
C ASN A 145 23.58 -27.13 35.20
N ASN A 146 23.05 -27.26 34.00
CA ASN A 146 21.60 -27.28 33.71
C ASN A 146 21.26 -28.43 32.74
N PRO A 147 21.17 -29.67 33.27
CA PRO A 147 20.83 -30.82 32.42
C PRO A 147 19.49 -30.70 31.72
N ARG A 148 18.50 -30.05 32.37
CA ARG A 148 17.21 -29.84 31.77
C ARG A 148 17.30 -29.01 30.48
N PHE A 149 18.01 -27.89 30.54
CA PHE A 149 18.27 -27.04 29.38
C PHE A 149 18.91 -27.83 28.23
N ALA A 150 19.97 -28.58 28.51
CA ALA A 150 20.71 -29.33 27.49
C ALA A 150 19.84 -30.36 26.78
N TYR A 151 19.06 -31.15 27.55
CA TYR A 151 18.18 -32.17 26.94
C TYR A 151 16.94 -31.58 26.27
N ASP A 152 16.43 -30.42 26.70
CA ASP A 152 15.38 -29.73 25.98
C ASP A 152 15.87 -29.14 24.63
N SER A 153 17.07 -28.56 24.59
CA SER A 153 17.72 -28.11 23.34
C SER A 153 17.95 -29.29 22.39
N TYR A 154 18.38 -30.44 22.90
CA TYR A 154 18.56 -31.64 22.07
C TYR A 154 17.22 -32.17 21.52
N ARG A 155 16.18 -32.22 22.35
CA ARG A 155 14.83 -32.57 21.91
C ARG A 155 14.33 -31.63 20.80
N ARG A 156 14.54 -30.31 21.00
CA ARG A 156 14.12 -29.30 19.99
C ARG A 156 14.89 -29.48 18.68
N LEU A 157 16.20 -29.71 18.73
CA LEU A 157 16.99 -30.02 17.53
C LEU A 157 16.44 -31.26 16.80
N ILE A 158 16.23 -32.38 17.49
CA ILE A 158 15.74 -33.61 16.86
C ILE A 158 14.39 -33.39 16.20
N GLN A 159 13.47 -32.67 16.86
CA GLN A 159 12.16 -32.34 16.29
C GLN A 159 12.30 -31.46 15.06
N MET A 160 13.08 -30.36 15.14
CA MET A 160 13.26 -29.40 14.06
C MET A 160 14.00 -30.04 12.87
N PHE A 161 15.03 -30.82 13.13
CA PHE A 161 15.76 -31.55 12.11
C PHE A 161 14.88 -32.63 11.43
N GLY A 162 14.08 -33.33 12.21
CA GLY A 162 13.13 -34.31 11.71
C GLY A 162 12.08 -33.70 10.76
N ASP A 163 11.54 -32.54 11.14
CA ASP A 163 10.55 -31.82 10.32
C ASP A 163 11.19 -31.19 9.08
N VAL A 164 12.21 -30.34 9.28
CA VAL A 164 12.77 -29.48 8.23
C VAL A 164 13.70 -30.26 7.29
N VAL A 165 14.56 -31.12 7.84
CA VAL A 165 15.63 -31.79 7.07
C VAL A 165 15.20 -33.16 6.55
N LEU A 166 14.50 -33.93 7.41
CA LEU A 166 14.08 -35.30 7.06
C LEU A 166 12.66 -35.36 6.49
N GLY A 167 11.91 -34.24 6.52
CA GLY A 167 10.57 -34.16 5.93
C GLY A 167 9.48 -34.93 6.68
N ILE A 168 9.69 -35.24 7.96
CA ILE A 168 8.71 -35.92 8.81
C ILE A 168 7.73 -34.85 9.34
N PRO A 169 6.41 -35.03 9.15
CA PRO A 169 5.43 -34.03 9.55
C PRO A 169 5.54 -33.63 11.02
N LYS A 170 5.61 -32.33 11.30
CA LYS A 170 5.76 -31.75 12.63
C LYS A 170 4.74 -32.30 13.64
N HIS A 171 3.51 -32.53 13.21
CA HIS A 171 2.44 -33.05 14.08
C HIS A 171 2.75 -34.44 14.67
N ASP A 172 3.57 -35.27 13.99
CA ASP A 172 3.95 -36.57 14.51
C ASP A 172 4.83 -36.42 15.76
N PHE A 173 5.75 -35.43 15.75
CA PHE A 173 6.56 -35.07 16.91
C PHE A 173 5.73 -34.40 18.01
N GLU A 174 4.83 -33.49 17.66
CA GLU A 174 3.95 -32.80 18.62
C GLU A 174 3.08 -33.77 19.39
N LYS A 175 2.57 -34.81 18.72
CA LYS A 175 1.80 -35.88 19.36
C LYS A 175 2.60 -36.60 20.44
N ILE A 176 3.84 -36.97 20.14
CA ILE A 176 4.74 -37.63 21.11
C ILE A 176 5.04 -36.68 22.28
N PHE A 177 5.27 -35.40 21.97
CA PHE A 177 5.55 -34.38 22.98
C PHE A 177 4.39 -34.16 23.94
N ASP A 178 3.17 -34.04 23.42
CA ASP A 178 1.94 -33.89 24.21
C ASP A 178 1.65 -35.13 25.06
N GLU A 179 1.94 -36.31 24.55
CA GLU A 179 1.87 -37.55 25.35
C GLU A 179 2.91 -37.57 26.46
N GLY A 180 4.13 -37.10 26.17
CA GLY A 180 5.19 -36.96 27.17
C GLY A 180 4.79 -35.96 28.28
N LYS A 181 4.25 -34.80 27.96
CA LYS A 181 3.71 -33.83 28.93
C LYS A 181 2.61 -34.44 29.79
N ARG A 182 1.66 -35.14 29.18
CA ARG A 182 0.56 -35.80 29.91
C ARG A 182 1.09 -36.84 30.89
N ARG A 183 2.07 -37.68 30.50
CA ARG A 183 2.71 -38.67 31.38
C ARG A 183 3.42 -37.99 32.55
N ALA A 184 4.11 -36.88 32.29
CA ALA A 184 4.82 -36.09 33.30
C ALA A 184 3.90 -35.20 34.15
N ARG A 185 2.58 -35.10 33.82
CA ARG A 185 1.64 -34.16 34.42
C ARG A 185 2.10 -32.70 34.35
N ALA A 186 2.79 -32.34 33.27
CA ALA A 186 3.31 -31.00 33.02
C ALA A 186 2.31 -30.21 32.14
N GLU A 187 1.96 -29.02 32.57
CA GLU A 187 1.16 -28.07 31.76
C GLU A 187 2.05 -27.26 30.80
N LEU A 188 3.23 -26.84 31.30
CA LEU A 188 4.21 -26.09 30.53
C LEU A 188 5.43 -26.97 30.23
N ASP A 189 6.07 -26.69 29.09
CA ASP A 189 7.30 -27.36 28.64
C ASP A 189 8.41 -27.23 29.67
N THR A 190 8.47 -26.09 30.38
CA THR A 190 9.42 -25.80 31.42
C THR A 190 9.33 -26.71 32.67
N GLN A 191 8.22 -27.42 32.84
CA GLN A 191 7.96 -28.31 33.97
C GLN A 191 8.46 -29.74 33.71
N LEU A 192 8.87 -30.07 32.46
CA LEU A 192 9.41 -31.37 32.12
C LEU A 192 10.80 -31.55 32.78
N ASP A 193 10.97 -32.62 33.50
CA ASP A 193 12.27 -33.01 34.06
C ASP A 193 13.17 -33.74 33.04
N VAL A 194 14.39 -33.99 33.39
CA VAL A 194 15.40 -34.64 32.54
C VAL A 194 14.98 -36.04 32.11
N ALA A 195 14.31 -36.78 32.99
CA ALA A 195 13.89 -38.16 32.70
C ALA A 195 12.76 -38.16 31.64
N ALA A 196 11.78 -37.26 31.79
CA ALA A 196 10.72 -37.09 30.80
C ALA A 196 11.28 -36.65 29.43
N LEU A 197 12.19 -35.68 29.40
CA LEU A 197 12.84 -35.20 28.15
C LEU A 197 13.62 -36.34 27.46
N LYS A 198 14.39 -37.15 28.18
CA LYS A 198 15.06 -38.32 27.61
C LYS A 198 14.08 -39.32 27.00
N GLY A 199 12.98 -39.61 27.70
CA GLY A 199 11.97 -40.51 27.19
C GLY A 199 11.28 -40.00 25.93
N ILE A 200 11.12 -38.66 25.76
CA ILE A 200 10.62 -38.03 24.54
C ILE A 200 11.66 -38.14 23.42
N ILE A 201 12.94 -37.88 23.70
CA ILE A 201 14.06 -38.02 22.75
C ILE A 201 14.13 -39.45 22.21
N ASP A 202 14.04 -40.45 23.07
CA ASP A 202 14.05 -41.87 22.66
C ASP A 202 12.91 -42.17 21.69
N GLN A 203 11.70 -41.63 21.93
CA GLN A 203 10.54 -41.79 21.04
C GLN A 203 10.71 -41.04 19.73
N TYR A 204 11.30 -39.85 19.74
CA TYR A 204 11.63 -39.10 18.52
C TYR A 204 12.63 -39.85 17.64
N ASN A 205 13.69 -40.43 18.25
CA ASN A 205 14.67 -41.24 17.54
C ASN A 205 14.03 -42.50 16.94
N ALA A 206 13.11 -43.14 17.67
CA ALA A 206 12.34 -44.30 17.15
C ALA A 206 11.45 -43.89 15.96
N LEU A 207 10.78 -42.76 16.02
CA LEU A 207 9.98 -42.21 14.93
C LEU A 207 10.85 -41.94 13.69
N ILE A 208 12.01 -41.31 13.88
CA ILE A 208 12.93 -41.00 12.77
C ILE A 208 13.38 -42.31 12.12
N LEU A 209 13.79 -43.29 12.91
CA LEU A 209 14.24 -44.60 12.40
C LEU A 209 13.12 -45.31 11.64
N GLU A 210 11.88 -45.28 12.14
CA GLU A 210 10.73 -45.86 11.47
C GLU A 210 10.43 -45.22 10.12
N ARG A 211 10.50 -43.86 10.07
CA ARG A 211 10.12 -43.08 8.87
C ARG A 211 11.20 -43.05 7.79
N THR A 212 12.47 -43.08 8.19
CA THR A 212 13.61 -42.88 7.28
C THR A 212 14.44 -44.14 7.02
N GLY A 213 14.31 -45.14 7.85
CA GLY A 213 15.20 -46.32 7.87
C GLY A 213 16.60 -46.04 8.42
N ALA A 214 16.91 -44.79 8.85
CA ALA A 214 18.18 -44.39 9.44
C ALA A 214 17.93 -43.65 10.75
N GLY A 215 18.86 -43.71 11.70
CA GLY A 215 18.77 -42.94 12.93
C GLY A 215 19.10 -41.48 12.74
N PHE A 216 18.81 -40.66 13.76
CA PHE A 216 19.21 -39.26 13.79
C PHE A 216 20.76 -39.14 13.68
N PRO A 217 21.29 -38.33 12.75
CA PRO A 217 22.72 -38.25 12.46
C PRO A 217 23.48 -37.74 13.67
N GLN A 218 24.45 -38.54 14.14
CA GLN A 218 25.30 -38.23 15.29
C GLN A 218 26.55 -37.44 14.92
N ASP A 219 26.98 -37.46 13.64
CA ASP A 219 28.10 -36.66 13.15
C ASP A 219 27.66 -35.21 12.89
N PRO A 220 28.21 -34.19 13.57
CA PRO A 220 27.88 -32.80 13.42
C PRO A 220 28.10 -32.25 12.01
N TYR A 221 29.10 -32.72 11.29
CA TYR A 221 29.41 -32.29 9.91
C TYR A 221 28.34 -32.81 8.92
N VAL A 222 27.83 -34.01 9.15
CA VAL A 222 26.71 -34.56 8.40
C VAL A 222 25.45 -33.73 8.67
N GLN A 223 25.18 -33.41 9.94
CA GLN A 223 24.06 -32.55 10.33
C GLN A 223 24.13 -31.19 9.61
N LEU A 224 25.31 -30.54 9.61
CA LEU A 224 25.51 -29.24 8.99
C LEU A 224 25.28 -29.26 7.47
N THR A 225 25.81 -30.30 6.80
CA THR A 225 25.64 -30.47 5.36
C THR A 225 24.17 -30.66 4.98
N MET A 226 23.50 -31.57 5.70
CA MET A 226 22.06 -31.81 5.47
C MET A 226 21.19 -30.57 5.77
N ALA A 227 21.51 -29.82 6.82
CA ALA A 227 20.82 -28.59 7.20
C ALA A 227 21.02 -27.47 6.15
N ARG A 228 22.23 -27.31 5.62
CA ARG A 228 22.52 -26.39 4.52
C ARG A 228 21.65 -26.72 3.30
N ASP A 229 21.62 -27.98 2.90
CA ASP A 229 20.91 -28.44 1.72
C ASP A 229 19.39 -28.28 1.91
N ALA A 230 18.87 -28.56 3.10
CA ALA A 230 17.46 -28.33 3.45
C ALA A 230 17.07 -26.85 3.38
N VAL A 231 17.94 -25.95 3.83
CA VAL A 231 17.71 -24.49 3.72
C VAL A 231 17.71 -24.05 2.27
N PHE A 232 18.58 -24.56 1.41
CA PHE A 232 18.52 -24.28 -0.02
C PHE A 232 17.21 -24.80 -0.64
N HIS A 233 16.79 -26.03 -0.32
CA HIS A 233 15.52 -26.58 -0.78
C HIS A 233 14.31 -25.78 -0.31
N SER A 234 14.38 -25.14 0.85
CA SER A 234 13.26 -24.34 1.38
C SER A 234 12.87 -23.16 0.50
N TRP A 235 13.76 -22.70 -0.40
CA TRP A 235 13.43 -21.73 -1.45
C TRP A 235 12.33 -22.23 -2.38
N GLU A 236 12.26 -23.52 -2.64
CA GLU A 236 11.28 -24.14 -3.53
C GLU A 236 10.01 -24.64 -2.82
N ASN A 237 9.87 -24.44 -1.52
CA ASN A 237 8.66 -24.77 -0.78
C ASN A 237 7.46 -24.01 -1.32
N GLU A 238 6.29 -24.62 -1.35
CA GLU A 238 5.05 -24.03 -1.89
C GLU A 238 4.65 -22.72 -1.19
N ARG A 239 4.89 -22.62 0.13
CA ARG A 239 4.67 -21.38 0.87
C ARG A 239 5.62 -20.25 0.42
N ALA A 240 6.89 -20.57 0.14
CA ALA A 240 7.89 -19.62 -0.35
C ALA A 240 7.59 -19.18 -1.79
N LYS A 241 7.22 -20.11 -2.69
CA LYS A 241 6.76 -19.82 -4.05
C LYS A 241 5.51 -18.94 -4.06
N SER A 242 4.52 -19.27 -3.24
CA SER A 242 3.29 -18.48 -3.14
C SER A 242 3.58 -17.06 -2.64
N TYR A 243 4.45 -16.91 -1.64
CA TYR A 243 4.86 -15.61 -1.13
C TYR A 243 5.59 -14.79 -2.19
N ARG A 244 6.56 -15.39 -2.91
CA ARG A 244 7.29 -14.71 -4.00
C ARG A 244 6.35 -14.26 -5.10
N ARG A 245 5.42 -15.11 -5.53
CA ARG A 245 4.41 -14.77 -6.54
C ARG A 245 3.55 -13.60 -6.10
N ILE A 246 3.06 -13.60 -4.86
CA ILE A 246 2.23 -12.51 -4.31
C ILE A 246 3.01 -11.20 -4.23
N ASN A 247 4.29 -11.26 -3.79
CA ASN A 247 5.13 -10.09 -3.58
C ASN A 247 6.00 -9.75 -4.81
N LYS A 248 5.81 -10.42 -5.95
CA LYS A 248 6.53 -10.18 -7.22
C LYS A 248 8.05 -10.26 -7.05
N ILE A 249 8.50 -11.24 -6.28
CA ILE A 249 9.92 -11.54 -6.07
C ILE A 249 10.34 -12.59 -7.10
N ASP A 250 11.42 -12.32 -7.83
CA ASP A 250 11.92 -13.21 -8.87
C ASP A 250 12.43 -14.54 -8.30
N ASP A 251 12.02 -15.64 -8.92
CA ASP A 251 12.38 -17.00 -8.50
C ASP A 251 13.89 -17.30 -8.64
N TRP A 252 14.58 -16.64 -9.58
CA TRP A 252 16.01 -16.86 -9.83
C TRP A 252 16.93 -16.31 -8.74
N LEU A 253 16.44 -15.48 -7.79
CA LEU A 253 17.28 -14.85 -6.78
C LEU A 253 17.97 -15.84 -5.82
N GLY A 254 17.31 -16.94 -5.48
CA GLY A 254 17.81 -17.90 -4.51
C GLY A 254 17.86 -17.35 -3.07
N THR A 255 18.38 -18.16 -2.15
CA THR A 255 18.60 -17.79 -0.74
C THR A 255 20.06 -18.00 -0.35
N ALA A 256 20.59 -17.12 0.49
CA ALA A 256 21.84 -17.37 1.21
C ALA A 256 21.58 -18.28 2.42
N VAL A 257 22.63 -18.94 2.91
CA VAL A 257 22.62 -19.71 4.15
C VAL A 257 23.58 -19.09 5.15
N THR A 258 23.06 -18.69 6.31
CA THR A 258 23.88 -18.14 7.40
C THR A 258 24.06 -19.19 8.47
N VAL A 259 25.32 -19.51 8.78
CA VAL A 259 25.77 -20.38 9.89
C VAL A 259 26.35 -19.50 10.99
N GLN A 260 25.75 -19.52 12.18
CA GLN A 260 26.14 -18.62 13.27
C GLN A 260 26.24 -19.35 14.60
N ALA A 261 27.23 -19.00 15.40
CA ALA A 261 27.37 -19.55 16.75
C ALA A 261 26.11 -19.29 17.58
N MET A 262 25.65 -20.33 18.27
CA MET A 262 24.48 -20.22 19.16
C MET A 262 24.82 -19.39 20.40
N VAL A 263 23.84 -18.57 20.79
CA VAL A 263 23.77 -17.91 22.10
C VAL A 263 22.41 -18.22 22.70
N PHE A 264 22.39 -18.47 24.03
CA PHE A 264 21.23 -19.05 24.68
C PHE A 264 20.60 -18.10 25.69
N GLY A 265 19.38 -17.69 25.45
CA GLY A 265 18.57 -16.89 26.37
C GLY A 265 17.89 -17.70 27.48
N ASN A 266 18.04 -19.03 27.46
CA ASN A 266 17.35 -19.95 28.39
C ASN A 266 18.31 -20.83 29.21
N VAL A 267 19.56 -20.41 29.35
CA VAL A 267 20.56 -21.14 30.17
C VAL A 267 20.32 -20.96 31.67
N SER A 268 19.97 -19.74 32.09
CA SER A 268 19.83 -19.38 33.51
C SER A 268 18.84 -18.22 33.68
N GLU A 269 18.52 -17.88 34.92
CA GLU A 269 17.70 -16.71 35.29
C GLU A 269 18.37 -15.37 34.93
N HIS A 270 19.66 -15.35 34.63
CA HIS A 270 20.41 -14.19 34.14
C HIS A 270 20.53 -14.16 32.60
N SER A 271 19.70 -14.96 31.95
CA SER A 271 19.63 -15.06 30.50
C SER A 271 18.23 -14.67 30.02
N GLY A 272 18.13 -14.21 28.79
CA GLY A 272 16.86 -13.80 28.21
C GLY A 272 16.99 -13.46 26.72
N THR A 273 15.88 -13.18 26.10
CA THR A 273 15.83 -12.76 24.70
C THR A 273 14.75 -11.70 24.52
N GLY A 274 14.89 -10.85 23.51
CA GLY A 274 13.92 -9.79 23.28
C GLY A 274 14.03 -9.18 21.91
N VAL A 275 13.04 -8.34 21.65
CA VAL A 275 12.92 -7.52 20.44
C VAL A 275 12.71 -6.07 20.83
N GLY A 276 13.20 -5.15 20.02
CA GLY A 276 13.06 -3.73 20.34
C GLY A 276 13.21 -2.84 19.13
N PHE A 277 12.82 -1.58 19.32
CA PHE A 277 12.97 -0.51 18.37
C PHE A 277 13.79 0.62 19.00
N THR A 278 14.61 1.28 18.21
CA THR A 278 15.43 2.40 18.70
C THR A 278 14.59 3.63 19.08
N ARG A 279 13.39 3.76 18.51
CA ARG A 279 12.34 4.73 18.88
C ARG A 279 10.99 4.03 18.88
N ASN A 280 9.97 4.64 19.48
CA ASN A 280 8.61 4.11 19.44
C ASN A 280 8.06 4.12 18.00
N PRO A 281 7.77 2.95 17.39
CA PRO A 281 7.34 2.86 15.99
C PRO A 281 5.90 3.37 15.77
N ALA A 282 5.11 3.53 16.81
CA ALA A 282 3.75 4.06 16.72
C ALA A 282 3.69 5.59 16.83
N THR A 283 4.53 6.19 17.69
CA THR A 283 4.50 7.61 18.00
C THR A 283 5.67 8.41 17.46
N GLY A 284 6.77 7.77 17.07
CA GLY A 284 8.02 8.39 16.66
C GLY A 284 8.87 8.92 17.81
N ARG A 285 8.37 8.93 19.04
CA ARG A 285 9.10 9.45 20.19
C ARG A 285 10.41 8.71 20.43
N ARG A 286 11.45 9.44 20.81
CA ARG A 286 12.75 8.89 21.19
C ARG A 286 12.66 8.24 22.57
N GLU A 287 11.97 7.11 22.62
CA GLU A 287 11.83 6.27 23.81
C GLU A 287 12.16 4.83 23.44
N PHE A 288 12.87 4.15 24.34
CA PHE A 288 13.25 2.77 24.12
C PHE A 288 12.02 1.87 24.19
N PHE A 289 11.63 1.31 23.07
CA PHE A 289 10.41 0.51 22.90
C PHE A 289 10.78 -0.95 22.60
N GLY A 290 10.17 -1.90 23.30
CA GLY A 290 10.42 -3.31 23.08
C GLY A 290 9.96 -4.19 24.21
N GLU A 291 10.14 -5.50 23.99
CA GLU A 291 9.71 -6.56 24.88
C GLU A 291 10.79 -7.62 25.05
N PHE A 292 10.82 -8.28 26.22
CA PHE A 292 11.76 -9.36 26.48
C PHE A 292 11.16 -10.44 27.38
N LEU A 293 11.76 -11.63 27.31
CA LEU A 293 11.48 -12.75 28.20
C LEU A 293 12.79 -13.22 28.87
N LEU A 294 12.74 -13.42 30.18
CA LEU A 294 13.81 -14.12 30.90
C LEU A 294 13.68 -15.62 30.69
N ASN A 295 14.82 -16.30 30.72
CA ASN A 295 14.94 -17.74 30.60
C ASN A 295 14.08 -18.27 29.40
N ALA A 296 14.35 -17.72 28.22
CA ALA A 296 13.60 -17.96 27.01
C ALA A 296 14.47 -17.94 25.74
N GLN A 297 14.07 -18.67 24.71
CA GLN A 297 14.64 -18.58 23.36
C GLN A 297 13.88 -17.57 22.50
N GLY A 298 14.46 -17.13 21.37
CA GLY A 298 13.86 -16.13 20.49
C GLY A 298 12.46 -16.47 20.00
N GLU A 299 12.20 -17.75 19.73
CA GLU A 299 10.88 -18.25 19.33
C GLU A 299 9.81 -18.05 20.40
N ASP A 300 10.17 -18.11 21.68
CA ASP A 300 9.24 -17.99 22.80
C ASP A 300 8.63 -16.58 22.90
N VAL A 301 9.33 -15.53 22.43
CA VAL A 301 8.86 -14.14 22.44
C VAL A 301 7.71 -13.94 21.44
N VAL A 302 7.77 -14.61 20.30
CA VAL A 302 6.80 -14.45 19.20
C VAL A 302 5.72 -15.52 19.21
N SER A 303 5.89 -16.62 19.96
CA SER A 303 4.94 -17.74 19.99
C SER A 303 3.63 -17.44 20.72
N GLY A 304 3.59 -16.39 21.57
CA GLY A 304 2.43 -16.04 22.39
C GLY A 304 2.14 -16.97 23.56
N VAL A 305 2.98 -18.01 23.79
CA VAL A 305 2.83 -18.97 24.93
C VAL A 305 3.12 -18.30 26.27
N ARG A 306 4.06 -17.35 26.30
CA ARG A 306 4.43 -16.56 27.49
C ARG A 306 4.22 -15.07 27.18
N THR A 307 3.72 -14.31 28.15
CA THR A 307 3.57 -12.84 28.01
C THR A 307 4.92 -12.15 28.23
N PRO A 308 5.47 -11.46 27.22
CA PRO A 308 6.72 -10.72 27.37
C PRO A 308 6.56 -9.53 28.32
N ALA A 309 7.66 -9.17 28.97
CA ALA A 309 7.73 -7.97 29.78
C ALA A 309 8.25 -6.78 28.94
N PRO A 310 7.78 -5.54 29.22
CA PRO A 310 8.28 -4.37 28.53
C PRO A 310 9.77 -4.18 28.86
N ILE A 311 10.55 -3.77 27.84
CA ILE A 311 12.02 -3.66 27.92
C ILE A 311 12.49 -2.72 29.03
N SER A 312 11.65 -1.75 29.46
CA SER A 312 11.90 -0.86 30.58
C SER A 312 12.15 -1.59 31.91
N LYS A 313 11.57 -2.78 32.09
CA LYS A 313 11.80 -3.62 33.27
C LYS A 313 13.22 -4.20 33.34
N LEU A 314 13.97 -4.28 32.23
CA LEU A 314 15.38 -4.64 32.27
C LEU A 314 16.22 -3.68 33.12
N ARG A 315 15.81 -2.41 33.21
CA ARG A 315 16.48 -1.42 34.08
C ARG A 315 16.51 -1.85 35.54
N GLU A 316 15.47 -2.53 36.00
CA GLU A 316 15.35 -3.01 37.37
C GLU A 316 16.05 -4.40 37.55
N LEU A 317 15.85 -5.27 36.55
CA LEU A 317 16.30 -6.67 36.64
C LEU A 317 17.76 -6.85 36.25
N MET A 318 18.25 -6.13 35.26
CA MET A 318 19.61 -6.22 34.71
C MET A 318 20.10 -4.82 34.29
N PRO A 319 20.40 -3.90 35.23
CA PRO A 319 20.75 -2.51 34.95
C PRO A 319 21.90 -2.35 33.95
N ALA A 320 22.96 -3.10 34.09
CA ALA A 320 24.13 -3.04 33.21
C ALA A 320 23.82 -3.47 31.76
N VAL A 321 22.94 -4.45 31.59
CA VAL A 321 22.50 -4.89 30.27
C VAL A 321 21.59 -3.81 29.63
N TYR A 322 20.72 -3.19 30.44
CA TYR A 322 19.85 -2.11 29.97
C TYR A 322 20.67 -0.90 29.47
N GLU A 323 21.69 -0.50 30.23
CA GLU A 323 22.58 0.61 29.84
C GLU A 323 23.34 0.27 28.54
N GLN A 324 23.96 -0.93 28.48
CA GLN A 324 24.63 -1.39 27.27
C GLN A 324 23.69 -1.42 26.05
N LEU A 325 22.44 -1.90 26.22
CA LEU A 325 21.47 -1.94 25.15
C LEU A 325 21.06 -0.53 24.69
N SER A 326 20.93 0.43 25.63
CA SER A 326 20.65 1.83 25.33
C SER A 326 21.78 2.50 24.53
N GLU A 327 23.04 2.21 24.86
CA GLU A 327 24.20 2.71 24.10
C GLU A 327 24.22 2.11 22.69
N LEU A 328 23.98 0.80 22.55
CA LEU A 328 23.95 0.11 21.26
C LEU A 328 22.81 0.63 20.36
N THR A 329 21.63 0.92 20.92
CA THR A 329 20.54 1.50 20.15
C THR A 329 20.86 2.88 19.58
N SER A 330 21.51 3.73 20.39
CA SER A 330 22.00 5.04 19.93
C SER A 330 23.06 4.91 18.83
N LYS A 331 23.98 3.94 18.98
CA LYS A 331 24.99 3.63 17.97
C LYS A 331 24.39 3.13 16.67
N MET A 332 23.39 2.22 16.75
CA MET A 332 22.66 1.74 15.57
C MET A 332 21.97 2.87 14.84
N GLU A 333 21.25 3.73 15.55
CA GLU A 333 20.52 4.85 14.96
C GLU A 333 21.46 5.83 14.24
N THR A 334 22.62 6.12 14.84
CA THR A 334 23.65 6.98 14.22
C THR A 334 24.26 6.31 12.98
N HIS A 335 24.56 5.01 13.06
CA HIS A 335 25.17 4.26 11.95
C HIS A 335 24.21 4.11 10.76
N TYR A 336 22.99 3.63 11.01
CA TYR A 336 21.98 3.41 9.97
C TYR A 336 21.26 4.68 9.55
N ARG A 337 21.36 5.73 10.38
CA ARG A 337 20.69 7.02 10.17
C ARG A 337 19.18 6.89 10.03
N ASP A 338 18.59 5.84 10.61
CA ASP A 338 17.16 5.52 10.58
C ASP A 338 16.74 4.70 11.80
N LEU A 339 15.43 4.69 12.09
CA LEU A 339 14.81 3.80 13.07
C LEU A 339 15.18 2.35 12.77
N GLN A 340 15.69 1.65 13.77
CA GLN A 340 16.01 0.23 13.67
C GLN A 340 15.06 -0.62 14.53
N ASP A 341 14.62 -1.71 13.97
CA ASP A 341 14.00 -2.87 14.60
C ASP A 341 15.14 -3.89 14.83
N PHE A 342 15.30 -4.40 16.05
CA PHE A 342 16.40 -5.29 16.39
C PHE A 342 15.97 -6.45 17.30
N GLU A 343 16.72 -7.55 17.18
CA GLU A 343 16.59 -8.74 18.01
C GLU A 343 17.86 -8.93 18.83
N PHE A 344 17.70 -9.27 20.11
CA PHE A 344 18.83 -9.48 21.00
C PHE A 344 18.66 -10.69 21.90
N THR A 345 19.77 -11.24 22.37
CA THR A 345 19.83 -12.30 23.39
C THR A 345 20.81 -11.92 24.47
N ILE A 346 20.43 -12.20 25.72
CA ILE A 346 21.26 -12.05 26.90
C ILE A 346 21.65 -13.46 27.35
N GLN A 347 22.91 -13.77 27.34
CA GLN A 347 23.44 -15.03 27.92
C GLN A 347 24.29 -14.73 29.13
N GLU A 348 23.84 -15.13 30.31
CA GLU A 348 24.56 -14.93 31.59
C GLU A 348 25.05 -13.49 31.77
N GLY A 349 24.15 -12.53 31.53
CA GLY A 349 24.43 -11.10 31.64
C GLY A 349 25.21 -10.48 30.49
N LYS A 350 25.61 -11.24 29.49
CA LYS A 350 26.29 -10.74 28.28
C LYS A 350 25.30 -10.56 27.14
N LEU A 351 25.24 -9.35 26.55
CA LEU A 351 24.34 -8.99 25.47
C LEU A 351 24.91 -9.34 24.09
N TYR A 352 24.04 -9.85 23.23
CA TYR A 352 24.33 -10.13 21.83
C TYR A 352 23.22 -9.61 20.95
N MET A 353 23.58 -9.02 19.79
CA MET A 353 22.66 -8.58 18.75
C MET A 353 22.54 -9.66 17.68
N LEU A 354 21.31 -10.09 17.39
CA LEU A 354 21.05 -11.19 16.46
C LEU A 354 20.62 -10.71 15.07
N GLN A 355 19.89 -9.61 15.00
CA GLN A 355 19.39 -9.05 13.76
C GLN A 355 19.07 -7.57 13.95
N THR A 356 19.23 -6.78 12.87
CA THR A 356 18.68 -5.44 12.76
C THR A 356 18.09 -5.24 11.35
N ARG A 357 17.07 -4.39 11.28
CA ARG A 357 16.43 -3.98 10.03
C ARG A 357 15.79 -2.60 10.19
N SER A 358 15.52 -1.92 9.08
CA SER A 358 14.74 -0.68 9.12
C SER A 358 13.35 -0.94 9.72
N GLY A 359 13.01 -0.24 10.78
CA GLY A 359 11.79 -0.47 11.54
C GLY A 359 10.55 -0.03 10.77
N LYS A 360 9.55 -0.92 10.69
CA LYS A 360 8.21 -0.56 10.22
C LYS A 360 7.58 0.40 11.23
N ARG A 361 6.89 1.43 10.73
CA ARG A 361 6.35 2.52 11.55
C ARG A 361 5.07 3.09 10.97
N THR A 362 4.26 3.72 11.80
CA THR A 362 3.08 4.46 11.36
C THR A 362 3.49 5.73 10.62
N GLY A 363 2.58 6.35 9.86
CA GLY A 363 2.85 7.60 9.17
C GLY A 363 3.17 8.76 10.12
N LEU A 364 2.49 8.83 11.27
CA LEU A 364 2.80 9.79 12.33
C LEU A 364 4.25 9.64 12.80
N ALA A 365 4.65 8.40 13.10
CA ALA A 365 6.02 8.13 13.52
C ALA A 365 7.04 8.40 12.40
N ALA A 366 6.71 8.10 11.14
CA ALA A 366 7.59 8.36 10.00
C ALA A 366 7.91 9.85 9.85
N VAL A 367 6.89 10.72 9.92
CA VAL A 367 7.07 12.17 9.84
C VAL A 367 7.86 12.68 11.03
N ARG A 368 7.48 12.32 12.26
CA ARG A 368 8.19 12.76 13.47
C ARG A 368 9.65 12.34 13.49
N ILE A 369 9.94 11.07 13.19
CA ILE A 369 11.31 10.55 13.13
C ILE A 369 12.13 11.28 12.06
N ALA A 370 11.55 11.56 10.89
CA ALA A 370 12.22 12.29 9.82
C ALA A 370 12.58 13.72 10.27
N LEU A 371 11.66 14.42 10.95
CA LEU A 371 11.90 15.76 11.53
C LEU A 371 12.99 15.73 12.60
N ASP A 372 12.85 14.86 13.60
CA ASP A 372 13.80 14.73 14.69
C ASP A 372 15.22 14.46 14.17
N MET A 373 15.37 13.53 13.21
CA MET A 373 16.67 13.18 12.64
C MET A 373 17.30 14.34 11.83
N VAL A 374 16.50 15.20 11.21
CA VAL A 374 17.01 16.44 10.59
C VAL A 374 17.45 17.43 11.65
N HIS A 375 16.66 17.65 12.70
CA HIS A 375 16.99 18.53 13.81
C HIS A 375 18.24 18.06 14.58
N GLU A 376 18.42 16.75 14.70
CA GLU A 376 19.60 16.12 15.30
C GLU A 376 20.84 16.14 14.36
N GLY A 377 20.67 16.58 13.11
CA GLY A 377 21.77 16.64 12.11
C GLY A 377 22.19 15.29 11.54
N LEU A 378 21.38 14.24 11.74
CA LEU A 378 21.65 12.89 11.25
C LEU A 378 21.37 12.74 9.75
N ILE A 379 20.33 13.43 9.27
CA ILE A 379 19.92 13.41 7.85
C ILE A 379 19.60 14.80 7.34
N THR A 380 19.61 14.96 6.02
CA THR A 380 19.19 16.18 5.35
C THR A 380 17.67 16.21 5.16
N LYS A 381 17.10 17.41 4.90
CA LYS A 381 15.68 17.56 4.54
C LYS A 381 15.29 16.75 3.30
N ASP A 382 16.19 16.68 2.33
CA ASP A 382 15.97 15.92 1.09
C ASP A 382 15.89 14.40 1.40
N GLU A 383 16.78 13.88 2.25
CA GLU A 383 16.70 12.50 2.74
C GLU A 383 15.43 12.23 3.56
N ALA A 384 15.00 13.18 4.39
CA ALA A 384 13.77 13.08 5.17
C ALA A 384 12.53 12.93 4.27
N ILE A 385 12.46 13.73 3.20
CA ILE A 385 11.37 13.65 2.21
C ILE A 385 11.31 12.28 1.53
N PHE A 386 12.46 11.66 1.22
CA PHE A 386 12.50 10.31 0.65
C PHE A 386 12.09 9.19 1.60
N ARG A 387 12.29 9.37 2.91
CA ARG A 387 12.01 8.33 3.92
C ARG A 387 10.55 8.15 4.27
N VAL A 388 9.73 9.17 4.06
CA VAL A 388 8.29 9.12 4.29
C VAL A 388 7.62 8.63 3.01
N GLU A 389 6.96 7.48 3.09
CA GLU A 389 6.18 6.98 1.96
C GLU A 389 4.92 7.84 1.79
N PRO A 390 4.58 8.27 0.55
CA PRO A 390 3.45 9.14 0.32
C PRO A 390 2.13 8.64 0.91
N ASN A 391 1.88 7.35 0.88
CA ASN A 391 0.65 6.77 1.42
C ASN A 391 0.58 6.83 2.96
N GLN A 392 1.70 6.96 3.67
CA GLN A 392 1.71 7.09 5.13
C GLN A 392 1.12 8.42 5.61
N ILE A 393 1.05 9.44 4.76
CA ILE A 393 0.44 10.73 5.10
C ILE A 393 -1.07 10.62 5.37
N TYR A 394 -1.74 9.59 4.85
CA TYR A 394 -3.15 9.35 5.17
C TYR A 394 -3.42 9.17 6.67
N ASP A 395 -2.43 8.73 7.43
CA ASP A 395 -2.55 8.57 8.88
C ASP A 395 -2.88 9.89 9.61
N PHE A 396 -2.57 11.04 9.02
CA PHE A 396 -2.89 12.36 9.56
C PHE A 396 -4.27 12.87 9.13
N LEU A 397 -4.76 12.41 8.00
CA LEU A 397 -5.99 12.91 7.37
C LEU A 397 -7.23 12.14 7.76
N THR A 398 -7.06 10.92 8.24
CA THR A 398 -8.15 9.99 8.50
C THR A 398 -8.05 9.40 9.91
N PRO A 399 -9.18 9.12 10.56
CA PRO A 399 -9.18 8.35 11.80
C PRO A 399 -8.56 6.96 11.55
N ARG A 400 -7.90 6.42 12.56
CA ARG A 400 -7.27 5.09 12.52
C ARG A 400 -7.78 4.21 13.64
N LEU A 401 -7.71 2.89 13.45
CA LEU A 401 -7.96 1.95 14.53
C LEU A 401 -6.76 1.94 15.49
N ASP A 402 -7.03 1.91 16.79
CA ASP A 402 -6.01 1.72 17.82
C ASP A 402 -5.74 0.21 17.98
N GLU A 403 -4.59 -0.22 17.50
CA GLU A 403 -4.14 -1.62 17.58
C GLU A 403 -3.11 -1.85 18.72
N SER A 404 -2.96 -0.90 19.62
CA SER A 404 -1.99 -0.98 20.72
C SER A 404 -2.27 -2.12 21.72
N SER A 405 -3.47 -2.68 21.71
CA SER A 405 -3.92 -3.77 22.60
C SER A 405 -3.49 -5.19 22.16
N GLY A 406 -2.80 -5.37 21.02
CA GLY A 406 -2.26 -6.67 20.61
C GLY A 406 -2.88 -7.25 19.33
N ASN A 407 -2.96 -8.57 19.25
CA ASN A 407 -3.33 -9.30 18.04
C ASN A 407 -4.79 -9.07 17.64
N VAL A 408 -5.03 -8.22 16.64
CA VAL A 408 -6.36 -7.95 16.08
C VAL A 408 -6.70 -9.00 15.02
N GLU A 409 -7.79 -9.74 15.20
CA GLU A 409 -8.24 -10.75 14.26
C GLU A 409 -8.95 -10.12 13.06
N VAL A 410 -8.33 -10.18 11.89
CA VAL A 410 -8.94 -9.74 10.64
C VAL A 410 -9.86 -10.84 10.09
N LEU A 411 -11.16 -10.60 10.10
CA LEU A 411 -12.16 -11.58 9.66
C LEU A 411 -12.30 -11.63 8.13
N ALA A 412 -12.22 -10.47 7.47
CA ALA A 412 -12.36 -10.36 6.02
C ALA A 412 -11.50 -9.20 5.48
N ARG A 413 -11.25 -9.26 4.17
CA ARG A 413 -10.65 -8.16 3.42
C ARG A 413 -11.49 -7.83 2.21
N GLY A 414 -11.69 -6.55 1.97
CA GLY A 414 -12.28 -5.98 0.77
C GLY A 414 -11.34 -4.95 0.14
N LEU A 415 -11.85 -4.20 -0.82
CA LEU A 415 -11.12 -3.11 -1.45
C LEU A 415 -11.12 -1.89 -0.52
N PRO A 416 -9.99 -1.19 -0.38
CA PRO A 416 -9.87 0.04 0.41
C PRO A 416 -10.53 1.22 -0.35
N ALA A 417 -11.86 1.20 -0.39
CA ALA A 417 -12.63 2.08 -1.26
C ALA A 417 -12.65 3.54 -0.81
N SER A 418 -12.64 3.78 0.51
CA SER A 418 -12.45 5.10 1.08
C SER A 418 -11.67 4.99 2.40
N PRO A 419 -10.59 5.78 2.58
CA PRO A 419 -9.67 5.61 3.71
C PRO A 419 -10.31 5.99 5.06
N GLY A 420 -9.60 5.63 6.14
CA GLY A 420 -9.97 5.90 7.50
C GLY A 420 -10.47 4.68 8.25
N ALA A 421 -10.82 4.87 9.51
CA ALA A 421 -11.38 3.85 10.38
C ALA A 421 -12.81 4.18 10.78
N ALA A 422 -13.64 3.18 10.83
CA ALA A 422 -14.98 3.28 11.37
C ALA A 422 -15.26 2.15 12.35
N ILE A 423 -15.95 2.48 13.41
CA ILE A 423 -16.45 1.51 14.39
C ILE A 423 -17.94 1.75 14.51
N GLY A 424 -18.73 0.71 14.52
CA GLY A 424 -20.16 0.87 14.67
C GLY A 424 -20.89 -0.44 14.83
N GLN A 425 -22.17 -0.27 15.16
CA GLN A 425 -23.13 -1.36 15.18
C GLN A 425 -23.70 -1.56 13.77
N ILE A 426 -23.88 -2.80 13.39
CA ILE A 426 -24.36 -3.16 12.06
C ILE A 426 -25.81 -2.73 11.87
N ALA A 427 -26.10 -2.10 10.74
CA ALA A 427 -27.42 -1.93 10.17
C ALA A 427 -27.43 -2.47 8.73
N PHE A 428 -28.47 -3.19 8.33
CA PHE A 428 -28.57 -3.84 7.02
C PHE A 428 -29.44 -3.08 6.01
N SER A 429 -30.13 -2.03 6.43
CA SER A 429 -30.89 -1.15 5.53
C SER A 429 -30.63 0.33 5.81
N ALA A 430 -30.85 1.18 4.82
CA ALA A 430 -30.75 2.63 4.96
C ALA A 430 -31.79 3.16 5.95
N GLU A 431 -33.03 2.67 5.86
CA GLU A 431 -34.15 3.05 6.73
C GLU A 431 -33.86 2.72 8.18
N ASP A 432 -33.29 1.54 8.46
CA ASP A 432 -32.91 1.12 9.81
C ASP A 432 -31.77 1.99 10.36
N ALA A 433 -30.76 2.30 9.56
CA ALA A 433 -29.68 3.17 9.95
C ALA A 433 -30.21 4.57 10.37
N VAL A 434 -31.08 5.16 9.55
CA VAL A 434 -31.70 6.46 9.84
C VAL A 434 -32.58 6.37 11.08
N ARG A 435 -33.39 5.32 11.18
CA ARG A 435 -34.31 5.09 12.34
C ARG A 435 -33.54 4.94 13.65
N TYR A 436 -32.46 4.14 13.64
CA TYR A 436 -31.67 3.90 14.85
C TYR A 436 -30.89 5.15 15.26
N ARG A 437 -30.36 5.89 14.31
CA ARG A 437 -29.67 7.15 14.56
C ARG A 437 -30.65 8.19 15.13
N GLY A 438 -31.81 8.37 14.50
CA GLY A 438 -32.81 9.35 14.90
C GLY A 438 -33.44 9.09 16.28
N LYS A 439 -33.60 7.80 16.66
CA LYS A 439 -34.09 7.42 18.00
C LYS A 439 -32.96 7.35 19.05
N GLY A 440 -31.72 7.59 18.69
CA GLY A 440 -30.57 7.49 19.59
C GLY A 440 -30.25 6.09 20.06
N LEU A 441 -30.78 5.06 19.40
CA LEU A 441 -30.58 3.65 19.73
C LEU A 441 -29.17 3.19 19.38
N MET A 442 -28.63 3.68 18.25
CA MET A 442 -27.26 3.45 17.82
C MET A 442 -26.58 4.81 17.57
N ARG A 443 -25.44 5.06 18.24
CA ARG A 443 -24.68 6.31 18.06
C ARG A 443 -23.65 6.22 16.95
N SER A 444 -23.17 5.02 16.67
CA SER A 444 -22.17 4.73 15.64
C SER A 444 -22.67 3.53 14.85
N ILE A 445 -22.85 3.69 13.54
CA ILE A 445 -23.48 2.71 12.66
C ILE A 445 -22.54 2.37 11.52
N ILE A 446 -22.38 1.09 11.21
CA ILE A 446 -21.82 0.61 9.97
C ILE A 446 -22.96 0.05 9.12
N LEU A 447 -23.17 0.68 7.97
CA LEU A 447 -24.13 0.21 6.99
C LEU A 447 -23.52 -0.96 6.21
N VAL A 448 -24.13 -2.13 6.31
CA VAL A 448 -23.67 -3.36 5.66
C VAL A 448 -24.65 -3.77 4.58
N ARG A 449 -24.20 -3.78 3.32
CA ARG A 449 -25.03 -4.10 2.17
C ARG A 449 -24.35 -5.15 1.28
N ARG A 450 -25.11 -5.80 0.41
CA ARG A 450 -24.51 -6.53 -0.72
C ARG A 450 -23.83 -5.58 -1.67
N GLU A 451 -24.53 -4.53 -2.07
CA GLU A 451 -24.08 -3.37 -2.82
C GLU A 451 -24.97 -2.18 -2.42
N THR A 452 -24.48 -0.95 -2.54
CA THR A 452 -25.31 0.23 -2.29
C THR A 452 -25.89 0.78 -3.58
N THR A 453 -27.07 1.38 -3.46
CA THR A 453 -27.81 2.05 -4.52
C THR A 453 -28.05 3.52 -4.12
N PRO A 454 -28.49 4.40 -5.03
CA PRO A 454 -28.82 5.77 -4.68
C PRO A 454 -29.86 5.93 -3.56
N GLU A 455 -30.73 4.95 -3.38
CA GLU A 455 -31.73 4.94 -2.30
C GLU A 455 -31.08 4.77 -0.91
N ASP A 456 -29.84 4.24 -0.86
CA ASP A 456 -29.10 4.06 0.39
C ASP A 456 -28.42 5.35 0.89
N ILE A 457 -28.45 6.45 0.13
CA ILE A 457 -27.72 7.70 0.46
C ILE A 457 -28.05 8.20 1.86
N SER A 458 -29.32 8.19 2.26
CA SER A 458 -29.73 8.65 3.60
C SER A 458 -29.16 7.79 4.72
N GLY A 459 -29.07 6.48 4.52
CA GLY A 459 -28.42 5.54 5.44
C GLY A 459 -26.90 5.74 5.46
N MET A 460 -26.28 5.94 4.28
CA MET A 460 -24.86 6.23 4.14
C MET A 460 -24.48 7.55 4.82
N GLU A 461 -25.36 8.56 4.80
CA GLU A 461 -25.11 9.84 5.44
C GLU A 461 -25.06 9.73 6.98
N VAL A 462 -25.90 8.92 7.59
CA VAL A 462 -25.93 8.76 9.05
C VAL A 462 -24.92 7.71 9.56
N ALA A 463 -24.46 6.81 8.68
CA ALA A 463 -23.46 5.79 9.01
C ALA A 463 -22.08 6.42 9.26
N THR A 464 -21.29 5.80 10.13
CA THR A 464 -19.87 6.13 10.35
C THR A 464 -18.94 5.43 9.35
N GLY A 465 -19.37 4.31 8.81
CA GLY A 465 -18.65 3.56 7.79
C GLY A 465 -19.58 2.65 6.99
N ILE A 466 -19.13 2.27 5.82
CA ILE A 466 -19.87 1.44 4.87
C ILE A 466 -19.06 0.18 4.52
N LEU A 467 -19.76 -0.97 4.53
CA LEU A 467 -19.21 -2.26 4.15
C LEU A 467 -20.10 -2.91 3.08
N THR A 468 -19.51 -3.26 1.94
CA THR A 468 -20.24 -4.03 0.93
C THR A 468 -19.54 -5.34 0.58
N SER A 469 -20.32 -6.39 0.32
CA SER A 469 -19.79 -7.69 -0.15
C SER A 469 -19.50 -7.69 -1.65
N ARG A 470 -20.10 -6.78 -2.42
CA ARG A 470 -19.90 -6.59 -3.85
C ARG A 470 -19.53 -5.14 -4.16
N GLY A 471 -19.05 -4.91 -5.37
CA GLY A 471 -18.66 -3.59 -5.86
C GLY A 471 -17.14 -3.39 -5.91
N GLY A 472 -16.72 -2.54 -6.83
CA GLY A 472 -15.31 -2.18 -7.06
C GLY A 472 -14.97 -0.81 -6.47
N MET A 473 -13.78 -0.31 -6.76
CA MET A 473 -13.30 1.03 -6.38
C MET A 473 -14.12 2.18 -7.00
N THR A 474 -14.93 1.88 -7.99
CA THR A 474 -15.78 2.81 -8.73
C THR A 474 -17.27 2.57 -8.50
N SER A 475 -17.62 1.61 -7.61
CA SER A 475 -19.01 1.35 -7.26
C SER A 475 -19.64 2.56 -6.55
N HIS A 476 -20.96 2.60 -6.54
CA HIS A 476 -21.73 3.64 -5.83
C HIS A 476 -21.26 3.80 -4.38
N ALA A 477 -21.10 2.68 -3.65
CA ALA A 477 -20.54 2.70 -2.30
C ALA A 477 -19.21 3.44 -2.23
N ALA A 478 -18.26 3.11 -3.12
CA ALA A 478 -16.92 3.67 -3.12
C ALA A 478 -16.90 5.17 -3.46
N VAL A 479 -17.65 5.57 -4.49
CA VAL A 479 -17.67 6.97 -4.97
C VAL A 479 -18.37 7.88 -3.97
N VAL A 480 -19.56 7.51 -3.53
CA VAL A 480 -20.36 8.33 -2.61
C VAL A 480 -19.69 8.47 -1.25
N THR A 481 -19.19 7.37 -0.68
CA THR A 481 -18.52 7.44 0.62
C THR A 481 -17.23 8.25 0.58
N ARG A 482 -16.50 8.18 -0.53
CA ARG A 482 -15.31 9.02 -0.74
C ARG A 482 -15.67 10.49 -0.81
N GLY A 483 -16.77 10.84 -1.48
CA GLY A 483 -17.34 12.19 -1.50
C GLY A 483 -17.80 12.67 -0.11
N MET A 484 -18.32 11.77 0.71
CA MET A 484 -18.73 12.05 2.10
C MET A 484 -17.57 12.07 3.11
N GLY A 485 -16.36 11.69 2.71
CA GLY A 485 -15.20 11.56 3.62
C GLY A 485 -15.37 10.47 4.68
N LYS A 486 -16.09 9.40 4.37
CA LYS A 486 -16.37 8.29 5.30
C LYS A 486 -15.59 7.05 4.94
N CYS A 487 -15.27 6.25 5.96
CA CYS A 487 -14.60 4.97 5.80
C CYS A 487 -15.45 3.99 4.96
N CYS A 488 -14.84 3.36 3.95
CA CYS A 488 -15.52 2.34 3.14
C CYS A 488 -14.62 1.16 2.82
N VAL A 489 -15.14 -0.04 3.08
CA VAL A 489 -14.58 -1.30 2.59
C VAL A 489 -15.59 -1.89 1.60
N ALA A 490 -15.23 -1.94 0.31
CA ALA A 490 -16.11 -2.44 -0.74
C ALA A 490 -15.66 -3.80 -1.26
N GLY A 491 -16.60 -4.58 -1.81
CA GLY A 491 -16.27 -5.84 -2.49
C GLY A 491 -15.61 -6.91 -1.60
N ALA A 492 -15.96 -6.96 -0.34
CA ALA A 492 -15.47 -7.99 0.59
C ALA A 492 -16.15 -9.34 0.30
N SER A 493 -15.76 -10.01 -0.77
CA SER A 493 -16.44 -11.19 -1.35
C SER A 493 -16.50 -12.43 -0.44
N SER A 494 -15.66 -12.48 0.60
CA SER A 494 -15.71 -13.52 1.64
C SER A 494 -16.87 -13.33 2.61
N ILE A 495 -17.58 -12.20 2.55
CA ILE A 495 -18.73 -11.88 3.38
C ILE A 495 -20.02 -12.27 2.66
N GLN A 496 -20.88 -13.00 3.34
CA GLN A 496 -22.22 -13.31 2.87
C GLN A 496 -23.22 -12.45 3.63
N VAL A 497 -23.88 -11.52 2.95
CA VAL A 497 -24.91 -10.64 3.52
C VAL A 497 -26.30 -11.15 3.15
N ASP A 498 -27.13 -11.41 4.14
CA ASP A 498 -28.55 -11.74 4.00
C ASP A 498 -29.37 -10.57 4.59
N GLU A 499 -29.71 -9.62 3.72
CA GLU A 499 -30.39 -8.38 4.10
C GLU A 499 -31.80 -8.62 4.64
N GLU A 500 -32.50 -9.66 4.14
CA GLU A 500 -33.85 -10.01 4.60
C GLU A 500 -33.85 -10.57 6.02
N LYS A 501 -32.82 -11.37 6.37
CA LYS A 501 -32.71 -11.94 7.71
C LYS A 501 -31.95 -11.02 8.68
N GLY A 502 -31.33 -9.92 8.21
CA GLY A 502 -30.48 -9.07 9.01
C GLY A 502 -29.25 -9.81 9.55
N GLU A 503 -28.61 -10.63 8.71
CA GLU A 503 -27.45 -11.44 9.09
C GLU A 503 -26.29 -11.27 8.11
N MET A 504 -25.07 -11.21 8.65
CA MET A 504 -23.83 -11.27 7.91
C MET A 504 -22.99 -12.45 8.39
N ARG A 505 -22.44 -13.25 7.47
CA ARG A 505 -21.60 -14.42 7.79
C ARG A 505 -20.18 -14.22 7.26
N ILE A 506 -19.21 -14.44 8.14
CA ILE A 506 -17.78 -14.32 7.85
C ILE A 506 -17.04 -15.47 8.54
N GLY A 507 -16.32 -16.32 7.79
CA GLY A 507 -15.45 -17.34 8.37
C GLY A 507 -16.14 -18.29 9.37
N GLY A 508 -17.45 -18.58 9.18
CA GLY A 508 -18.24 -19.41 10.10
C GLY A 508 -18.86 -18.65 11.28
N ARG A 509 -18.52 -17.36 11.50
CA ARG A 509 -19.20 -16.49 12.48
C ARG A 509 -20.42 -15.83 11.84
N VAL A 510 -21.46 -15.61 12.65
CA VAL A 510 -22.69 -14.90 12.26
C VAL A 510 -22.77 -13.61 13.05
N PHE A 511 -22.88 -12.50 12.35
CA PHE A 511 -23.11 -11.18 12.91
C PHE A 511 -24.54 -10.74 12.57
N ARG A 512 -25.19 -10.13 13.54
CA ARG A 512 -26.57 -9.65 13.42
C ARG A 512 -26.63 -8.14 13.55
N GLU A 513 -27.79 -7.63 13.28
CA GLU A 513 -28.09 -6.23 13.50
C GLU A 513 -27.79 -5.82 14.96
N GLY A 514 -27.04 -4.71 15.11
CA GLY A 514 -26.59 -4.22 16.43
C GLY A 514 -25.26 -4.78 16.93
N ASP A 515 -24.71 -5.82 16.30
CA ASP A 515 -23.36 -6.32 16.63
C ASP A 515 -22.30 -5.29 16.24
N TRP A 516 -21.21 -5.25 17.03
CA TRP A 516 -20.12 -4.32 16.81
C TRP A 516 -19.09 -4.90 15.83
N ILE A 517 -18.69 -4.05 14.87
CA ILE A 517 -17.54 -4.30 13.99
C ILE A 517 -16.70 -3.04 13.85
N SER A 518 -15.45 -3.23 13.43
CA SER A 518 -14.52 -2.16 13.09
C SER A 518 -14.07 -2.34 11.64
N LEU A 519 -13.99 -1.23 10.90
CA LEU A 519 -13.52 -1.18 9.52
C LEU A 519 -12.25 -0.34 9.44
N ASP A 520 -11.28 -0.84 8.69
CA ASP A 520 -10.13 -0.08 8.24
C ASP A 520 -10.23 0.11 6.72
N GLY A 521 -10.75 1.24 6.33
CA GLY A 521 -10.94 1.61 4.93
C GLY A 521 -9.63 1.94 4.21
N THR A 522 -8.53 2.16 4.94
CA THR A 522 -7.20 2.40 4.38
C THR A 522 -6.56 1.11 3.88
N THR A 523 -6.79 0.00 4.58
CA THR A 523 -6.22 -1.32 4.25
C THR A 523 -7.25 -2.35 3.79
N GLY A 524 -8.55 -1.99 3.80
CA GLY A 524 -9.65 -2.87 3.41
C GLY A 524 -9.96 -3.98 4.43
N ARG A 525 -9.60 -3.83 5.71
CA ARG A 525 -9.81 -4.85 6.75
C ARG A 525 -11.16 -4.73 7.43
N VAL A 526 -11.77 -5.88 7.71
CA VAL A 526 -12.99 -6.01 8.51
C VAL A 526 -12.66 -6.79 9.78
N ILE A 527 -12.96 -6.23 10.93
CA ILE A 527 -12.58 -6.73 12.25
C ILE A 527 -13.86 -6.93 13.06
N GLY A 528 -14.04 -8.11 13.65
CA GLY A 528 -15.26 -8.55 14.35
C GLY A 528 -15.35 -8.11 15.80
N GLU A 529 -14.67 -7.04 16.18
CA GLU A 529 -14.67 -6.49 17.53
C GLU A 529 -14.66 -4.96 17.52
N ARG A 530 -15.01 -4.36 18.64
CA ARG A 530 -14.97 -2.93 18.82
C ARG A 530 -13.58 -2.48 19.28
N LEU A 531 -12.83 -1.82 18.40
CA LEU A 531 -11.55 -1.19 18.73
C LEU A 531 -11.75 0.28 19.19
N ALA A 532 -10.70 0.93 19.65
CA ALA A 532 -10.68 2.39 19.83
C ALA A 532 -10.34 3.08 18.51
N ILE A 533 -10.68 4.37 18.40
CA ILE A 533 -10.31 5.22 17.25
C ILE A 533 -9.30 6.27 17.70
N VAL A 534 -8.21 6.40 16.94
CA VAL A 534 -7.30 7.53 16.98
C VAL A 534 -7.81 8.58 15.99
N PRO A 535 -8.14 9.80 16.41
CA PRO A 535 -8.70 10.83 15.53
C PRO A 535 -7.67 11.32 14.49
N ALA A 536 -8.15 11.86 13.38
CA ALA A 536 -7.33 12.55 12.39
C ALA A 536 -6.71 13.84 12.97
N THR A 537 -5.48 14.13 12.60
CA THR A 537 -4.72 15.32 13.05
C THR A 537 -4.10 16.08 11.87
N PRO A 538 -4.92 16.65 10.95
CA PRO A 538 -4.41 17.30 9.74
C PRO A 538 -3.62 18.59 10.00
N ASP A 539 -3.80 19.22 11.16
CA ASP A 539 -3.08 20.43 11.58
C ASP A 539 -1.94 20.11 12.56
N ASP A 540 -1.47 18.87 12.59
CA ASP A 540 -0.33 18.46 13.43
C ASP A 540 0.91 19.30 13.06
N PRO A 541 1.55 19.96 14.05
CA PRO A 541 2.71 20.85 13.79
C PRO A 541 3.85 20.14 13.05
N ASP A 542 4.10 18.87 13.36
CA ASP A 542 5.13 18.06 12.71
C ASP A 542 4.79 17.87 11.21
N LEU A 543 3.52 17.60 10.89
CA LEU A 543 3.06 17.49 9.51
C LEU A 543 3.22 18.83 8.77
N VAL A 544 2.82 19.93 9.37
CA VAL A 544 2.90 21.28 8.78
C VAL A 544 4.35 21.64 8.47
N GLU A 545 5.28 21.40 9.41
CA GLU A 545 6.71 21.66 9.20
C GLU A 545 7.25 20.76 8.06
N PHE A 546 6.98 19.46 8.10
CA PHE A 546 7.40 18.52 7.08
C PHE A 546 6.90 18.93 5.68
N MET A 547 5.61 19.27 5.57
CA MET A 547 5.02 19.68 4.30
C MET A 547 5.58 21.00 3.78
N SER A 548 6.08 21.89 4.65
CA SER A 548 6.80 23.09 4.22
C SER A 548 8.13 22.75 3.49
N TRP A 549 8.81 21.71 3.94
CA TRP A 549 10.01 21.21 3.25
C TRP A 549 9.66 20.59 1.90
N VAL A 550 8.58 19.79 1.87
CA VAL A 550 8.05 19.18 0.65
C VAL A 550 7.76 20.24 -0.42
N ASP A 551 7.02 21.28 -0.07
CA ASP A 551 6.66 22.35 -1.02
C ASP A 551 7.87 23.12 -1.55
N SER A 552 8.94 23.24 -0.75
CA SER A 552 10.18 23.90 -1.19
C SER A 552 10.96 23.11 -2.27
N ARG A 553 10.58 21.87 -2.55
CA ARG A 553 11.28 20.98 -3.48
C ARG A 553 10.50 20.64 -4.73
N ARG A 554 9.17 20.56 -4.66
CA ARG A 554 8.34 20.21 -5.83
C ARG A 554 8.37 21.32 -6.89
N LYS A 555 8.28 20.91 -8.15
CA LYS A 555 8.08 21.77 -9.32
C LYS A 555 6.63 21.69 -9.81
N LEU A 556 6.07 20.47 -9.78
CA LEU A 556 4.71 20.15 -10.22
C LEU A 556 3.71 20.76 -9.22
N HIS A 557 2.75 21.54 -9.74
CA HIS A 557 1.66 22.09 -8.93
C HIS A 557 0.63 20.99 -8.58
N VAL A 558 -0.04 21.15 -7.44
CA VAL A 558 -1.04 20.22 -6.99
C VAL A 558 -2.37 20.95 -6.76
N ARG A 559 -3.38 20.61 -7.57
CA ARG A 559 -4.74 21.14 -7.53
C ARG A 559 -5.72 20.11 -6.98
N ALA A 560 -6.91 20.55 -6.63
CA ALA A 560 -7.98 19.69 -6.15
C ALA A 560 -9.06 19.45 -7.19
N ASN A 561 -9.71 18.27 -7.10
CA ASN A 561 -11.02 18.03 -7.68
C ASN A 561 -12.06 18.41 -6.62
N ALA A 562 -12.83 19.46 -6.84
CA ALA A 562 -13.83 19.95 -5.89
C ALA A 562 -15.00 20.60 -6.63
N ASP A 563 -16.21 20.17 -6.26
CA ASP A 563 -17.45 20.52 -6.96
C ASP A 563 -18.35 21.42 -6.12
N ILE A 564 -18.08 21.54 -4.81
CA ILE A 564 -18.82 22.33 -3.85
C ILE A 564 -17.89 23.19 -2.97
N PRO A 565 -18.37 24.33 -2.43
CA PRO A 565 -17.55 25.26 -1.63
C PRO A 565 -16.89 24.62 -0.40
N ARG A 566 -17.58 23.69 0.26
CA ARG A 566 -17.04 22.97 1.42
C ARG A 566 -15.76 22.19 1.08
N ASP A 567 -15.79 21.46 -0.03
CA ASP A 567 -14.65 20.64 -0.47
C ASP A 567 -13.51 21.51 -1.00
N ALA A 568 -13.84 22.66 -1.63
CA ALA A 568 -12.87 23.67 -2.02
C ALA A 568 -12.13 24.27 -0.81
N LEU A 569 -12.85 24.64 0.25
CA LEU A 569 -12.25 25.13 1.51
C LEU A 569 -11.35 24.08 2.16
N GLN A 570 -11.80 22.81 2.15
CA GLN A 570 -10.98 21.70 2.66
C GLN A 570 -9.71 21.51 1.83
N ALA A 571 -9.82 21.63 0.51
CA ALA A 571 -8.67 21.56 -0.39
C ALA A 571 -7.64 22.68 -0.13
N VAL A 572 -8.10 23.92 0.04
CA VAL A 572 -7.23 25.05 0.42
C VAL A 572 -6.51 24.78 1.74
N ARG A 573 -7.22 24.24 2.73
CA ARG A 573 -6.63 23.86 4.02
C ARG A 573 -5.52 22.81 3.86
N PHE A 574 -5.65 21.91 2.91
CA PHE A 574 -4.64 20.88 2.60
C PHE A 574 -3.58 21.37 1.61
N GLY A 575 -3.56 22.65 1.28
CA GLY A 575 -2.56 23.31 0.45
C GLY A 575 -2.74 23.08 -1.05
N ALA A 576 -4.00 22.97 -1.52
CA ALA A 576 -4.30 22.98 -2.94
C ALA A 576 -3.95 24.34 -3.55
N GLU A 577 -3.37 24.33 -4.75
CA GLU A 577 -2.98 25.52 -5.51
C GLU A 577 -4.01 25.91 -6.58
N GLY A 578 -5.23 25.36 -6.47
CA GLY A 578 -6.34 25.62 -7.36
C GLY A 578 -7.34 24.46 -7.38
N ILE A 579 -8.40 24.60 -8.14
CA ILE A 579 -9.27 23.52 -8.58
C ILE A 579 -8.84 23.14 -10.00
N GLY A 580 -8.44 21.89 -10.23
CA GLY A 580 -8.09 21.37 -11.54
C GLY A 580 -9.25 20.64 -12.21
N LEU A 581 -10.31 20.33 -11.47
CA LEU A 581 -11.56 19.81 -11.98
C LEU A 581 -12.72 20.16 -11.05
N CYS A 582 -13.67 20.95 -11.59
CA CYS A 582 -15.03 21.08 -11.04
C CYS A 582 -15.99 20.41 -12.03
N ARG A 583 -16.71 19.38 -11.55
CA ARG A 583 -17.71 18.65 -12.33
C ARG A 583 -19.06 19.29 -12.15
N THR A 584 -19.57 19.94 -13.19
CA THR A 584 -20.83 20.69 -13.10
C THR A 584 -22.08 19.80 -12.97
N GLU A 585 -21.99 18.55 -13.38
CA GLU A 585 -23.07 17.57 -13.22
C GLU A 585 -23.44 17.30 -11.77
N HIS A 586 -22.46 17.30 -10.85
CA HIS A 586 -22.73 17.05 -9.43
C HIS A 586 -23.60 18.14 -8.79
N MET A 587 -23.64 19.33 -9.39
CA MET A 587 -24.49 20.43 -8.91
C MET A 587 -25.97 20.18 -9.17
N PHE A 588 -26.35 19.27 -10.09
CA PHE A 588 -27.72 19.04 -10.52
C PHE A 588 -28.43 17.86 -9.86
N PHE A 589 -27.73 17.04 -9.05
CA PHE A 589 -28.32 15.89 -8.36
C PHE A 589 -29.05 16.23 -7.05
N ALA A 590 -29.03 17.50 -6.60
CA ALA A 590 -29.77 17.91 -5.41
C ALA A 590 -31.29 17.85 -5.67
N GLU A 591 -32.07 17.50 -4.62
CA GLU A 591 -33.52 17.26 -4.69
C GLU A 591 -34.29 18.45 -5.25
N ASP A 592 -33.86 19.68 -4.95
CA ASP A 592 -34.45 20.93 -5.46
C ASP A 592 -34.11 21.25 -6.91
N ARG A 593 -33.08 20.61 -7.48
CA ARG A 593 -32.55 20.90 -8.83
C ARG A 593 -32.87 19.82 -9.84
N LEU A 594 -32.86 18.56 -9.40
CA LEU A 594 -33.12 17.41 -10.26
C LEU A 594 -34.43 17.52 -11.08
N PRO A 595 -35.57 18.00 -10.53
CA PRO A 595 -36.79 18.17 -11.32
C PRO A 595 -36.62 19.18 -12.46
N HIS A 596 -35.83 20.24 -12.30
CA HIS A 596 -35.59 21.23 -13.35
C HIS A 596 -34.63 20.68 -14.42
N MET A 597 -33.65 19.85 -14.02
CA MET A 597 -32.79 19.14 -14.95
C MET A 597 -33.61 18.12 -15.78
N GLN A 598 -34.48 17.37 -15.14
CA GLN A 598 -35.42 16.47 -15.82
C GLN A 598 -36.36 17.23 -16.79
N ALA A 599 -36.89 18.37 -16.41
CA ALA A 599 -37.70 19.21 -17.30
C ALA A 599 -36.92 19.66 -18.52
N MET A 600 -35.64 20.04 -18.38
CA MET A 600 -34.77 20.39 -19.50
C MET A 600 -34.55 19.21 -20.46
N ILE A 601 -34.32 18.00 -19.93
CA ILE A 601 -34.10 16.78 -20.71
C ILE A 601 -35.39 16.34 -21.44
N MET A 602 -36.53 16.51 -20.78
CA MET A 602 -37.85 16.13 -21.29
C MET A 602 -38.42 17.11 -22.33
N ALA A 603 -37.83 18.30 -22.46
CA ALA A 603 -38.28 19.34 -23.39
C ALA A 603 -38.32 18.84 -24.83
N GLN A 604 -39.41 19.20 -25.54
CA GLN A 604 -39.65 18.77 -26.92
C GLN A 604 -38.97 19.68 -27.94
N ASP A 605 -38.81 20.94 -27.59
CA ASP A 605 -38.22 21.96 -28.47
C ASP A 605 -37.24 22.84 -27.67
N GLU A 606 -36.60 23.77 -28.38
CA GLU A 606 -35.58 24.68 -27.80
C GLU A 606 -36.22 25.67 -26.81
N GLU A 607 -37.46 26.13 -27.04
CA GLU A 607 -38.14 27.13 -26.23
C GLU A 607 -38.44 26.56 -24.84
N ASP A 608 -39.01 25.36 -24.76
CA ASP A 608 -39.25 24.65 -23.51
C ASP A 608 -37.95 24.34 -22.78
N ARG A 609 -36.89 23.95 -23.52
CA ARG A 609 -35.58 23.67 -22.95
C ARG A 609 -34.94 24.93 -22.35
N ARG A 610 -34.99 26.06 -23.06
CA ARG A 610 -34.53 27.35 -22.53
C ARG A 610 -35.29 27.77 -21.29
N ALA A 611 -36.60 27.58 -21.24
CA ALA A 611 -37.40 27.89 -20.07
C ALA A 611 -37.02 27.05 -18.82
N ALA A 612 -36.64 25.80 -19.02
CA ALA A 612 -36.10 24.96 -17.92
C ALA A 612 -34.71 25.40 -17.50
N LEU A 613 -33.81 25.72 -18.45
CA LEU A 613 -32.46 26.21 -18.21
C LEU A 613 -32.44 27.55 -17.46
N GLU A 614 -33.37 28.47 -17.74
CA GLU A 614 -33.46 29.75 -16.99
C GLU A 614 -33.78 29.54 -15.49
N ARG A 615 -34.39 28.42 -15.11
CA ARG A 615 -34.60 28.06 -13.70
C ARG A 615 -33.34 27.48 -13.04
N LEU A 616 -32.51 26.76 -13.81
CA LEU A 616 -31.24 26.19 -13.34
C LEU A 616 -30.11 27.24 -13.20
N LEU A 617 -30.13 28.26 -14.06
CA LEU A 617 -29.09 29.29 -14.13
C LEU A 617 -28.78 29.96 -12.77
N PRO A 618 -29.78 30.49 -12.02
CA PRO A 618 -29.48 31.14 -10.73
C PRO A 618 -28.91 30.19 -9.69
N MET A 619 -29.31 28.91 -9.73
CA MET A 619 -28.82 27.90 -8.79
C MET A 619 -27.34 27.60 -9.06
N GLN A 620 -27.00 27.36 -10.32
CA GLN A 620 -25.61 27.06 -10.70
C GLN A 620 -24.69 28.29 -10.54
N ARG A 621 -25.21 29.50 -10.81
CA ARG A 621 -24.48 30.73 -10.54
C ARG A 621 -24.11 30.88 -9.07
N GLU A 622 -24.99 30.57 -8.13
CA GLU A 622 -24.72 30.64 -6.71
C GLU A 622 -23.64 29.62 -6.29
N ASP A 623 -23.63 28.42 -6.86
CA ASP A 623 -22.58 27.44 -6.61
C ASP A 623 -21.20 27.96 -7.04
N PHE A 624 -21.11 28.56 -8.24
CA PHE A 624 -19.86 29.14 -8.71
C PHE A 624 -19.39 30.33 -7.86
N ILE A 625 -20.31 31.18 -7.39
CA ILE A 625 -19.99 32.25 -6.44
C ILE A 625 -19.34 31.67 -5.19
N GLY A 626 -19.93 30.58 -4.65
CA GLY A 626 -19.40 29.90 -3.49
C GLY A 626 -17.99 29.32 -3.73
N LEU A 627 -17.75 28.69 -4.89
CA LEU A 627 -16.44 28.17 -5.28
C LEU A 627 -15.41 29.27 -5.45
N PHE A 628 -15.69 30.33 -6.18
CA PHE A 628 -14.76 31.44 -6.39
C PHE A 628 -14.41 32.15 -5.08
N ARG A 629 -15.37 32.33 -4.15
CA ARG A 629 -15.08 32.87 -2.82
C ARG A 629 -14.19 31.96 -2.00
N ALA A 630 -14.37 30.64 -2.08
CA ALA A 630 -13.56 29.65 -1.39
C ALA A 630 -12.12 29.66 -1.93
N MET A 631 -11.94 29.75 -3.23
CA MET A 631 -10.65 29.67 -3.89
C MET A 631 -9.92 31.01 -3.99
N ARG A 632 -10.65 32.13 -3.86
CA ARG A 632 -10.07 33.49 -3.97
C ARG A 632 -9.31 33.69 -5.29
N GLU A 633 -8.01 33.97 -5.22
CA GLU A 633 -7.11 34.21 -6.37
C GLU A 633 -6.53 32.91 -6.96
N LEU A 634 -6.89 31.75 -6.44
CA LEU A 634 -6.43 30.46 -6.98
C LEU A 634 -7.22 30.07 -8.23
N PRO A 635 -6.60 29.42 -9.23
CA PRO A 635 -7.26 29.03 -10.45
C PRO A 635 -8.38 27.99 -10.20
N VAL A 636 -9.47 28.16 -10.93
CA VAL A 636 -10.65 27.28 -10.90
C VAL A 636 -10.96 26.78 -12.32
N THR A 637 -10.69 25.50 -12.57
CA THR A 637 -11.01 24.83 -13.84
C THR A 637 -12.40 24.21 -13.74
N ILE A 638 -13.33 24.73 -14.51
CA ILE A 638 -14.73 24.28 -14.55
C ILE A 638 -14.95 23.48 -15.84
N ARG A 639 -15.30 22.22 -15.69
CA ARG A 639 -15.70 21.35 -16.81
C ARG A 639 -17.18 21.57 -17.13
N LEU A 640 -17.49 21.82 -18.39
CA LEU A 640 -18.86 21.88 -18.86
C LEU A 640 -19.52 20.50 -18.73
N LEU A 641 -20.86 20.47 -18.80
CA LEU A 641 -21.67 19.27 -18.61
C LEU A 641 -21.17 18.10 -19.47
N ASP A 642 -20.86 16.98 -18.82
CA ASP A 642 -20.23 15.83 -19.46
C ASP A 642 -21.12 14.58 -19.56
N PRO A 643 -21.86 14.14 -18.50
CA PRO A 643 -22.52 12.85 -18.53
C PRO A 643 -23.72 12.82 -19.52
N PRO A 644 -24.09 11.62 -19.98
CA PRO A 644 -25.29 11.43 -20.77
C PRO A 644 -26.55 11.88 -20.04
N LEU A 645 -27.49 12.47 -20.75
CA LEU A 645 -28.70 13.06 -20.13
C LEU A 645 -29.56 12.06 -19.38
N HIS A 646 -29.56 10.79 -19.80
CA HIS A 646 -30.37 9.75 -19.13
C HIS A 646 -29.95 9.46 -17.70
N GLU A 647 -28.71 9.83 -17.26
CA GLU A 647 -28.28 9.66 -15.87
C GLU A 647 -29.08 10.50 -14.87
N PHE A 648 -29.70 11.58 -15.34
CA PHE A 648 -30.58 12.42 -14.52
C PHE A 648 -32.03 11.95 -14.52
N LEU A 649 -32.38 10.97 -15.35
CA LEU A 649 -33.75 10.46 -15.45
C LEU A 649 -33.96 9.27 -14.50
N PRO A 650 -35.20 8.99 -14.10
CA PRO A 650 -35.54 7.82 -13.31
C PRO A 650 -35.11 6.53 -14.02
N LYS A 651 -34.75 5.52 -13.25
CA LYS A 651 -34.40 4.21 -13.80
C LYS A 651 -35.57 3.56 -14.49
N LEU A 652 -35.31 2.91 -15.63
CA LEU A 652 -36.35 2.26 -16.45
C LEU A 652 -37.13 1.23 -15.62
N GLU A 653 -36.42 0.44 -14.83
CA GLU A 653 -36.98 -0.62 -14.00
C GLU A 653 -37.95 -0.07 -12.94
N ASP A 654 -37.60 1.05 -12.32
CA ASP A 654 -38.46 1.70 -11.30
C ASP A 654 -39.71 2.32 -11.94
N LEU A 655 -39.60 2.94 -13.14
CA LEU A 655 -40.75 3.44 -13.90
C LEU A 655 -41.70 2.30 -14.26
N LEU A 656 -41.20 1.16 -14.72
CA LEU A 656 -42.02 0.01 -15.07
C LEU A 656 -42.77 -0.54 -13.85
N VAL A 657 -42.12 -0.61 -12.69
CA VAL A 657 -42.78 -1.03 -11.44
C VAL A 657 -43.87 -0.06 -11.01
N GLN A 658 -43.58 1.25 -11.06
CA GLN A 658 -44.58 2.28 -10.73
C GLN A 658 -45.77 2.23 -11.66
N ILE A 659 -45.54 2.13 -12.97
CA ILE A 659 -46.58 1.98 -13.96
C ILE A 659 -47.44 0.74 -13.73
N ALA A 660 -46.80 -0.43 -13.49
CA ALA A 660 -47.52 -1.66 -13.22
C ALA A 660 -48.39 -1.58 -11.95
N ARG A 661 -47.94 -0.88 -10.92
CA ARG A 661 -48.76 -0.62 -9.72
C ARG A 661 -49.96 0.26 -9.99
N LEU A 662 -49.80 1.33 -10.79
CA LEU A 662 -50.88 2.23 -11.15
C LEU A 662 -51.84 1.60 -12.15
N GLU A 663 -51.39 0.75 -13.06
CA GLU A 663 -52.28 -0.01 -13.96
C GLU A 663 -53.32 -0.85 -13.21
N ILE A 664 -52.97 -1.35 -12.02
CA ILE A 664 -53.85 -2.14 -11.16
C ILE A 664 -54.79 -1.22 -10.36
N ASN A 665 -54.28 -0.09 -9.86
CA ASN A 665 -54.96 0.73 -8.86
C ASN A 665 -55.73 1.92 -9.48
N ASP A 666 -55.17 2.62 -10.51
CA ASP A 666 -55.75 3.79 -11.13
C ASP A 666 -55.15 4.02 -12.54
N PRO A 667 -55.64 3.24 -13.57
CA PRO A 667 -55.03 3.22 -14.89
C PRO A 667 -55.27 4.49 -15.74
N GLU A 668 -56.17 5.34 -15.36
CA GLU A 668 -56.53 6.59 -16.07
C GLU A 668 -56.04 7.84 -15.32
N SER A 669 -55.29 7.70 -14.29
CA SER A 669 -54.76 8.84 -13.52
C SER A 669 -53.85 9.75 -14.34
N PRO A 670 -53.81 11.06 -14.09
CA PRO A 670 -52.84 11.99 -14.67
C PRO A 670 -51.38 11.55 -14.40
N GLU A 671 -51.12 10.90 -13.25
CA GLU A 671 -49.83 10.34 -12.86
C GLU A 671 -49.41 9.23 -13.81
N MET A 672 -50.33 8.33 -14.19
CA MET A 672 -50.09 7.26 -15.14
C MET A 672 -49.67 7.84 -16.52
N LEU A 673 -50.34 8.88 -16.99
CA LEU A 673 -50.00 9.52 -18.25
C LEU A 673 -48.62 10.15 -18.21
N SER A 674 -48.29 10.79 -17.10
CA SER A 674 -46.97 11.39 -16.87
C SER A 674 -45.86 10.32 -16.86
N LEU A 675 -46.07 9.22 -16.12
CA LEU A 675 -45.08 8.13 -16.06
C LEU A 675 -44.87 7.43 -17.41
N ARG A 676 -45.95 7.21 -18.17
CA ARG A 676 -45.83 6.65 -19.52
C ARG A 676 -45.09 7.59 -20.49
N TYR A 677 -45.28 8.91 -20.37
CA TYR A 677 -44.51 9.87 -21.13
C TYR A 677 -43.03 9.86 -20.73
N THR A 678 -42.72 9.84 -19.41
CA THR A 678 -41.34 9.73 -18.88
C THR A 678 -40.70 8.43 -19.37
N LEU A 679 -41.41 7.30 -19.28
CA LEU A 679 -40.91 6.01 -19.75
C LEU A 679 -40.51 6.08 -21.23
N ARG A 680 -41.38 6.60 -22.11
CA ARG A 680 -41.04 6.73 -23.51
C ARG A 680 -39.78 7.57 -23.74
N ARG A 681 -39.64 8.69 -23.02
CA ARG A 681 -38.46 9.56 -23.17
C ARG A 681 -37.19 8.87 -22.67
N VAL A 682 -37.28 8.13 -21.56
CA VAL A 682 -36.16 7.33 -21.05
C VAL A 682 -35.73 6.27 -22.07
N GLU A 683 -36.69 5.57 -22.70
CA GLU A 683 -36.41 4.60 -23.75
C GLU A 683 -35.79 5.23 -25.01
N GLU A 684 -36.25 6.42 -25.43
CA GLU A 684 -35.70 7.17 -26.58
C GLU A 684 -34.28 7.67 -26.32
N LEU A 685 -33.96 8.08 -25.08
CA LEU A 685 -32.65 8.62 -24.68
C LEU A 685 -31.67 7.55 -24.28
N ARG A 686 -32.15 6.33 -24.05
CA ARG A 686 -31.28 5.23 -23.60
C ARG A 686 -30.33 4.81 -24.71
N GLU A 687 -29.05 4.96 -24.45
CA GLU A 687 -27.99 4.56 -25.38
C GLU A 687 -27.49 3.15 -25.05
N ILE A 688 -27.10 2.39 -26.06
CA ILE A 688 -26.49 1.05 -25.86
C ILE A 688 -25.10 1.17 -25.22
N ASN A 689 -24.36 2.22 -25.60
CA ASN A 689 -23.06 2.53 -25.03
C ASN A 689 -23.00 4.02 -24.68
N PRO A 690 -23.49 4.41 -23.49
CA PRO A 690 -23.56 5.81 -23.08
C PRO A 690 -22.19 6.49 -22.99
N MET A 691 -21.14 5.74 -22.66
CA MET A 691 -19.79 6.29 -22.53
C MET A 691 -19.22 6.81 -23.86
N LEU A 692 -19.70 6.28 -24.98
CA LEU A 692 -19.29 6.69 -26.34
C LEU A 692 -20.40 7.44 -27.10
N GLY A 693 -21.48 7.77 -26.43
CA GLY A 693 -22.71 8.36 -27.02
C GLY A 693 -22.80 9.89 -26.94
N MET A 694 -24.02 10.37 -26.68
CA MET A 694 -24.41 11.80 -26.63
C MET A 694 -24.02 12.39 -25.25
N ARG A 695 -22.78 12.73 -25.04
CA ARG A 695 -22.27 13.38 -23.84
C ARG A 695 -21.20 14.42 -24.18
N GLY A 696 -20.80 15.22 -23.19
CA GLY A 696 -19.71 16.17 -23.31
C GLY A 696 -19.96 17.24 -24.41
N CYS A 697 -18.96 17.54 -25.21
CA CYS A 697 -19.06 18.53 -26.28
C CYS A 697 -20.13 18.19 -27.32
N ARG A 698 -20.44 16.89 -27.53
CA ARG A 698 -21.50 16.47 -28.47
C ARG A 698 -22.86 16.98 -28.04
N LEU A 699 -23.11 16.92 -26.71
CA LEU A 699 -24.32 17.48 -26.10
C LEU A 699 -24.42 18.99 -26.33
N GLY A 700 -23.29 19.71 -26.02
CA GLY A 700 -23.24 21.17 -26.22
C GLY A 700 -23.23 21.63 -27.68
N ILE A 701 -22.97 20.73 -28.65
CA ILE A 701 -23.11 21.01 -30.08
C ILE A 701 -24.55 20.81 -30.56
N VAL A 702 -25.20 19.73 -30.08
CA VAL A 702 -26.58 19.40 -30.46
C VAL A 702 -27.59 20.32 -29.76
N PHE A 703 -27.31 20.71 -28.52
CA PHE A 703 -28.11 21.59 -27.67
C PHE A 703 -27.27 22.75 -27.14
N PRO A 704 -26.90 23.73 -28.00
CA PRO A 704 -25.98 24.82 -27.66
C PRO A 704 -26.46 25.68 -26.50
N GLU A 705 -27.77 25.78 -26.28
CA GLU A 705 -28.41 26.51 -25.17
C GLU A 705 -27.99 25.98 -23.80
N ILE A 706 -27.61 24.73 -23.69
CA ILE A 706 -27.05 24.16 -22.42
C ILE A 706 -25.70 24.80 -22.14
N THR A 707 -24.80 24.83 -23.12
CA THR A 707 -23.50 25.50 -23.00
C THR A 707 -23.69 26.99 -22.73
N GLU A 708 -24.58 27.68 -23.44
CA GLU A 708 -24.85 29.10 -23.23
C GLU A 708 -25.29 29.39 -21.79
N MET A 709 -26.20 28.61 -21.23
CA MET A 709 -26.67 28.76 -19.85
C MET A 709 -25.54 28.57 -18.86
N GLN A 710 -24.78 27.47 -18.97
CA GLN A 710 -23.68 27.18 -18.02
C GLN A 710 -22.63 28.27 -18.04
N VAL A 711 -22.18 28.66 -19.23
CA VAL A 711 -21.15 29.69 -19.42
C VAL A 711 -21.63 31.05 -18.93
N ARG A 712 -22.91 31.38 -19.13
CA ARG A 712 -23.54 32.59 -18.61
C ARG A 712 -23.53 32.58 -17.08
N ALA A 713 -23.90 31.46 -16.43
CA ALA A 713 -23.85 31.30 -14.95
C ALA A 713 -22.42 31.47 -14.41
N ILE A 714 -21.42 30.90 -15.09
CA ILE A 714 -20.02 31.01 -14.73
C ILE A 714 -19.53 32.47 -14.78
N PHE A 715 -19.78 33.18 -15.90
CA PHE A 715 -19.32 34.56 -16.05
C PHE A 715 -20.05 35.55 -15.16
N GLU A 716 -21.37 35.40 -14.98
CA GLU A 716 -22.14 36.21 -14.04
C GLU A 716 -21.60 36.03 -12.60
N ALA A 717 -21.31 34.80 -12.18
CA ALA A 717 -20.73 34.51 -10.89
C ALA A 717 -19.34 35.16 -10.73
N ALA A 718 -18.47 35.00 -11.73
CA ALA A 718 -17.13 35.54 -11.71
C ALA A 718 -17.11 37.06 -11.62
N VAL A 719 -17.94 37.76 -12.41
CA VAL A 719 -18.10 39.21 -12.36
C VAL A 719 -18.63 39.67 -11.00
N GLN A 720 -19.62 38.97 -10.46
CA GLN A 720 -20.18 39.31 -9.16
C GLN A 720 -19.15 39.18 -8.04
N VAL A 721 -18.32 38.14 -8.07
CA VAL A 721 -17.23 37.94 -7.09
C VAL A 721 -16.15 38.99 -7.25
N LYS A 722 -15.78 39.34 -8.50
CA LYS A 722 -14.84 40.42 -8.76
C LYS A 722 -15.34 41.78 -8.22
N LYS A 723 -16.60 42.13 -8.45
CA LYS A 723 -17.20 43.30 -7.85
C LYS A 723 -17.18 43.33 -6.33
N SER A 724 -17.05 42.19 -5.68
CA SER A 724 -16.88 42.05 -4.22
C SER A 724 -15.41 42.16 -3.75
N GLY A 725 -14.46 42.35 -4.67
CA GLY A 725 -13.04 42.60 -4.35
C GLY A 725 -12.13 41.36 -4.43
N VAL A 726 -12.61 40.27 -5.01
CA VAL A 726 -11.81 39.05 -5.25
C VAL A 726 -11.67 38.83 -6.75
N GLU A 727 -10.44 38.75 -7.26
CA GLU A 727 -10.14 38.50 -8.67
C GLU A 727 -10.14 36.99 -8.96
N PRO A 728 -11.18 36.43 -9.62
CA PRO A 728 -11.23 34.99 -9.92
C PRO A 728 -10.33 34.65 -11.12
N HIS A 729 -9.56 33.56 -11.02
CA HIS A 729 -8.79 32.98 -12.12
C HIS A 729 -9.59 31.81 -12.73
N LEU A 730 -10.28 32.09 -13.81
CA LEU A 730 -11.23 31.19 -14.43
C LEU A 730 -10.63 30.38 -15.58
N GLU A 731 -10.82 29.07 -15.58
CA GLU A 731 -10.48 28.15 -16.66
C GLU A 731 -11.71 27.34 -17.04
N ILE A 732 -12.20 27.48 -18.29
CA ILE A 732 -13.37 26.75 -18.78
C ILE A 732 -12.89 25.58 -19.63
N MET A 733 -13.29 24.37 -19.28
CA MET A 733 -12.84 23.14 -19.89
C MET A 733 -13.94 22.44 -20.66
N VAL A 734 -13.75 22.25 -21.97
CA VAL A 734 -14.66 21.52 -22.84
C VAL A 734 -14.33 20.03 -22.76
N PRO A 735 -15.28 19.15 -22.35
CA PRO A 735 -15.03 17.71 -22.26
C PRO A 735 -15.20 17.00 -23.61
N LEU A 736 -14.60 15.83 -23.74
CA LEU A 736 -14.83 14.79 -24.74
C LEU A 736 -14.66 15.23 -26.20
N ILE A 737 -13.77 16.18 -26.49
CA ILE A 737 -13.49 16.57 -27.88
C ILE A 737 -12.70 15.49 -28.61
N THR A 738 -12.85 15.44 -29.92
CA THR A 738 -12.09 14.55 -30.80
C THR A 738 -11.30 15.31 -31.87
N GLY A 739 -11.55 16.60 -32.06
CA GLY A 739 -10.88 17.42 -33.06
C GLY A 739 -11.12 18.93 -32.91
N ILE A 740 -10.39 19.71 -33.70
CA ILE A 740 -10.38 21.16 -33.59
C ILE A 740 -11.73 21.80 -33.86
N GLU A 741 -12.57 21.24 -34.75
CA GLU A 741 -13.87 21.87 -35.13
C GLU A 741 -14.87 21.82 -33.95
N GLU A 742 -14.87 20.74 -33.15
CA GLU A 742 -15.66 20.68 -31.93
C GLU A 742 -15.19 21.73 -30.92
N MET A 743 -13.87 21.87 -30.78
CA MET A 743 -13.28 22.86 -29.88
C MET A 743 -13.61 24.28 -30.33
N ARG A 744 -13.50 24.57 -31.64
CA ARG A 744 -13.80 25.87 -32.23
C ARG A 744 -15.28 26.24 -32.03
N HIS A 745 -16.17 25.30 -32.25
CA HIS A 745 -17.61 25.52 -32.06
C HIS A 745 -17.92 25.90 -30.60
N GLN A 746 -17.45 25.13 -29.63
CA GLN A 746 -17.68 25.40 -28.19
C GLN A 746 -16.97 26.69 -27.73
N ALA A 747 -15.74 26.92 -28.14
CA ALA A 747 -15.00 28.15 -27.83
C ALA A 747 -15.71 29.41 -28.39
N HIS A 748 -16.34 29.32 -29.54
CA HIS A 748 -17.12 30.42 -30.10
C HIS A 748 -18.32 30.78 -29.21
N ILE A 749 -19.06 29.79 -28.72
CA ILE A 749 -20.20 30.02 -27.80
C ILE A 749 -19.67 30.66 -26.50
N ILE A 750 -18.65 30.10 -25.90
CA ILE A 750 -18.07 30.60 -24.66
C ILE A 750 -17.65 32.06 -24.79
N ARG A 751 -16.89 32.38 -25.84
CA ARG A 751 -16.39 33.77 -26.10
C ARG A 751 -17.51 34.74 -26.42
N THR A 752 -18.61 34.28 -27.07
CA THR A 752 -19.78 35.11 -27.38
C THR A 752 -20.53 35.48 -26.12
N VAL A 753 -20.88 34.47 -25.31
CA VAL A 753 -21.57 34.69 -24.03
C VAL A 753 -20.72 35.54 -23.06
N ALA A 754 -19.40 35.36 -23.04
CA ALA A 754 -18.50 36.23 -22.27
C ALA A 754 -18.66 37.70 -22.65
N LYS A 755 -18.62 38.02 -23.95
CA LYS A 755 -18.78 39.39 -24.43
C LYS A 755 -20.12 40.00 -24.04
N GLU A 756 -21.18 39.22 -24.11
CA GLU A 756 -22.54 39.66 -23.74
C GLU A 756 -22.67 39.97 -22.26
N VAL A 757 -22.15 39.04 -21.40
CA VAL A 757 -22.19 39.22 -19.97
C VAL A 757 -21.33 40.42 -19.56
N PHE A 758 -20.10 40.54 -20.06
CA PHE A 758 -19.19 41.65 -19.72
C PHE A 758 -19.74 43.00 -20.18
N ALA A 759 -20.37 43.07 -21.36
CA ALA A 759 -21.03 44.27 -21.84
C ALA A 759 -22.22 44.67 -20.95
N ARG A 760 -23.02 43.71 -20.52
CA ARG A 760 -24.18 43.92 -19.64
C ARG A 760 -23.76 44.33 -18.23
N GLU A 761 -22.75 43.67 -17.69
CA GLU A 761 -22.28 43.88 -16.31
C GLU A 761 -21.31 45.07 -16.13
N GLY A 762 -20.75 45.58 -17.24
CA GLY A 762 -19.79 46.66 -17.24
C GLY A 762 -18.42 46.32 -16.62
N GLU A 763 -18.15 45.05 -16.41
CA GLU A 763 -16.93 44.52 -15.82
C GLU A 763 -16.53 43.24 -16.57
N SER A 764 -15.22 42.95 -16.66
CA SER A 764 -14.68 41.77 -17.30
C SER A 764 -13.77 40.99 -16.38
N VAL A 765 -13.65 39.69 -16.56
CA VAL A 765 -12.72 38.82 -15.88
C VAL A 765 -11.79 38.15 -16.89
N HIS A 766 -10.54 37.86 -16.44
CA HIS A 766 -9.63 37.05 -17.23
C HIS A 766 -10.03 35.59 -17.17
N TYR A 767 -10.04 34.91 -18.32
CA TYR A 767 -10.37 33.50 -18.40
C TYR A 767 -9.57 32.80 -19.49
N LEU A 768 -9.39 31.50 -19.34
CA LEU A 768 -8.82 30.61 -20.35
C LEU A 768 -9.89 29.62 -20.83
N VAL A 769 -9.85 29.28 -22.11
CA VAL A 769 -10.69 28.25 -22.70
C VAL A 769 -9.80 27.09 -23.13
N GLY A 770 -10.00 25.92 -22.53
CA GLY A 770 -9.21 24.72 -22.81
C GLY A 770 -10.08 23.48 -22.91
N THR A 771 -9.45 22.35 -22.94
CA THR A 771 -10.16 21.09 -23.15
C THR A 771 -9.60 19.94 -22.35
N MET A 772 -10.43 18.91 -22.19
CA MET A 772 -10.01 17.62 -21.68
C MET A 772 -9.50 16.74 -22.83
N ILE A 773 -8.26 16.25 -22.71
CA ILE A 773 -7.70 15.25 -23.62
C ILE A 773 -7.98 13.88 -23.02
N GLU A 774 -8.99 13.21 -23.53
CA GLU A 774 -9.49 11.95 -22.96
C GLU A 774 -9.90 10.92 -24.02
N THR A 775 -9.67 11.26 -25.28
CA THR A 775 -9.82 10.32 -26.41
C THR A 775 -8.49 10.14 -27.12
N PRO A 776 -8.15 8.93 -27.62
CA PRO A 776 -6.91 8.71 -28.37
C PRO A 776 -6.78 9.64 -29.60
N ARG A 777 -7.91 9.95 -30.27
CA ARG A 777 -7.89 10.83 -31.41
C ARG A 777 -7.51 12.27 -31.05
N ALA A 778 -8.04 12.80 -29.94
CA ALA A 778 -7.66 14.13 -29.44
C ALA A 778 -6.17 14.19 -29.09
N ALA A 779 -5.65 13.15 -28.44
CA ALA A 779 -4.22 13.07 -28.12
C ALA A 779 -3.33 13.10 -29.37
N LEU A 780 -3.75 12.39 -30.44
CA LEU A 780 -3.03 12.38 -31.72
C LEU A 780 -3.17 13.66 -32.54
N LEU A 781 -4.17 14.50 -32.30
CA LEU A 781 -4.41 15.76 -33.00
C LEU A 781 -4.23 16.99 -32.10
N ALA A 782 -3.47 16.82 -31.03
CA ALA A 782 -3.26 17.86 -30.00
C ALA A 782 -2.63 19.14 -30.54
N ASP A 783 -1.77 19.05 -31.58
CA ASP A 783 -1.20 20.19 -32.31
C ASP A 783 -2.29 21.08 -32.99
N GLN A 784 -3.29 20.44 -33.58
CA GLN A 784 -4.41 21.17 -34.19
C GLN A 784 -5.31 21.77 -33.10
N ILE A 785 -5.64 21.02 -32.09
CA ILE A 785 -6.51 21.44 -30.98
C ILE A 785 -5.90 22.64 -30.22
N ALA A 786 -4.59 22.66 -30.02
CA ALA A 786 -3.86 23.74 -29.36
C ALA A 786 -3.89 25.08 -30.11
N GLN A 787 -4.37 25.12 -31.37
CA GLN A 787 -4.63 26.39 -32.08
C GLN A 787 -5.79 27.16 -31.42
N GLU A 788 -6.77 26.49 -30.86
CA GLU A 788 -7.95 27.06 -30.20
C GLU A 788 -7.89 26.95 -28.67
N ALA A 789 -7.39 25.85 -28.14
CA ALA A 789 -7.32 25.60 -26.71
C ALA A 789 -6.10 26.27 -26.07
N GLU A 790 -6.31 26.89 -24.91
CA GLU A 790 -5.30 27.60 -24.14
C GLU A 790 -4.71 26.77 -23.01
N PHE A 791 -5.33 25.63 -22.69
CA PHE A 791 -4.81 24.62 -21.78
C PHE A 791 -5.37 23.22 -22.12
N PHE A 792 -4.63 22.19 -21.70
CA PHE A 792 -5.06 20.81 -21.73
C PHE A 792 -5.15 20.23 -20.33
N SER A 793 -6.13 19.36 -20.10
CA SER A 793 -6.20 18.51 -18.93
C SER A 793 -6.46 17.08 -19.35
N PHE A 794 -5.59 16.13 -18.95
CA PHE A 794 -5.81 14.72 -19.27
C PHE A 794 -6.92 14.13 -18.40
N GLY A 795 -8.02 13.71 -19.02
CA GLY A 795 -9.07 12.91 -18.42
C GLY A 795 -8.70 11.44 -18.46
N THR A 796 -7.78 11.03 -17.58
CA THR A 796 -7.15 9.71 -17.66
C THR A 796 -8.09 8.54 -17.40
N ASN A 797 -9.26 8.76 -16.80
CA ASN A 797 -10.26 7.70 -16.67
C ASN A 797 -10.77 7.27 -18.05
N ASP A 798 -11.28 8.22 -18.83
CA ASP A 798 -11.81 7.96 -20.18
C ASP A 798 -10.68 7.61 -21.18
N LEU A 799 -9.53 8.25 -21.06
CA LEU A 799 -8.37 7.91 -21.89
C LEU A 799 -7.91 6.47 -21.66
N THR A 800 -7.82 6.02 -20.40
CA THR A 800 -7.48 4.62 -20.06
C THR A 800 -8.54 3.67 -20.64
N GLN A 801 -9.82 3.96 -20.40
CA GLN A 801 -10.94 3.16 -20.90
C GLN A 801 -10.87 2.96 -22.42
N THR A 802 -10.64 4.03 -23.16
CA THR A 802 -10.62 4.02 -24.63
C THR A 802 -9.35 3.39 -25.19
N VAL A 803 -8.21 3.56 -24.55
CA VAL A 803 -6.92 2.94 -24.97
C VAL A 803 -6.92 1.43 -24.74
N PHE A 804 -7.43 0.97 -23.60
CA PHE A 804 -7.53 -0.47 -23.32
C PHE A 804 -8.73 -1.13 -24.00
N GLY A 805 -9.73 -0.36 -24.41
CA GLY A 805 -11.03 -0.89 -24.86
C GLY A 805 -11.76 -1.65 -23.73
N ILE A 806 -11.63 -1.20 -22.50
CA ILE A 806 -12.20 -1.81 -21.30
C ILE A 806 -13.14 -0.81 -20.63
N SER A 807 -14.40 -1.22 -20.40
CA SER A 807 -15.31 -0.42 -19.59
C SER A 807 -14.81 -0.38 -18.14
N ARG A 808 -14.75 0.82 -17.57
CA ARG A 808 -14.40 1.03 -16.18
C ARG A 808 -15.37 0.34 -15.22
N ASP A 809 -16.66 0.37 -15.55
CA ASP A 809 -17.72 -0.16 -14.71
C ASP A 809 -17.82 -1.69 -14.81
N ASP A 810 -17.67 -2.25 -16.02
CA ASP A 810 -17.75 -3.69 -16.26
C ASP A 810 -16.42 -4.43 -16.02
N GLY A 811 -15.28 -3.72 -16.01
CA GLY A 811 -13.95 -4.30 -15.85
C GLY A 811 -13.78 -5.12 -14.57
N ASN A 812 -14.53 -4.80 -13.53
CA ASN A 812 -14.50 -5.51 -12.26
C ASN A 812 -14.89 -7.01 -12.35
N GLN A 813 -15.55 -7.44 -13.42
CA GLN A 813 -15.94 -8.83 -13.63
C GLN A 813 -14.76 -9.74 -13.95
N PHE A 814 -13.73 -9.26 -14.65
CA PHE A 814 -12.60 -10.06 -15.12
C PHE A 814 -11.23 -9.57 -14.62
N MET A 815 -11.07 -8.31 -14.25
CA MET A 815 -9.82 -7.73 -13.78
C MET A 815 -9.17 -8.46 -12.60
N PRO A 816 -9.91 -8.93 -11.58
CA PRO A 816 -9.30 -9.72 -10.51
C PRO A 816 -8.58 -10.98 -11.02
N SER A 817 -9.12 -11.61 -12.09
CA SER A 817 -8.49 -12.77 -12.73
C SER A 817 -7.21 -12.38 -13.47
N TYR A 818 -7.21 -11.25 -14.19
CA TYR A 818 -6.03 -10.72 -14.88
C TYR A 818 -4.89 -10.39 -13.93
N LEU A 819 -5.20 -9.76 -12.80
CA LEU A 819 -4.22 -9.44 -11.76
C LEU A 819 -3.69 -10.71 -11.09
N LYS A 820 -4.56 -11.67 -10.78
CA LYS A 820 -4.17 -12.97 -10.18
C LYS A 820 -3.25 -13.78 -11.09
N GLN A 821 -3.48 -13.74 -12.41
CA GLN A 821 -2.66 -14.42 -13.41
C GLN A 821 -1.41 -13.64 -13.82
N GLY A 822 -1.23 -12.41 -13.33
CA GLY A 822 -0.10 -11.55 -13.67
C GLY A 822 -0.13 -10.96 -15.08
N ILE A 823 -1.29 -11.02 -15.79
CA ILE A 823 -1.49 -10.42 -17.12
C ILE A 823 -1.33 -8.91 -17.00
N PHE A 824 -1.96 -8.30 -15.99
CA PHE A 824 -1.67 -6.93 -15.59
C PHE A 824 -0.95 -6.94 -14.24
N LYS A 825 0.09 -6.12 -14.12
CA LYS A 825 0.83 -5.93 -12.88
C LYS A 825 0.06 -5.12 -11.84
N ARG A 826 -0.77 -4.18 -12.30
CA ARG A 826 -1.57 -3.26 -11.48
C ARG A 826 -2.91 -2.99 -12.17
N TYR A 827 -3.89 -2.53 -11.40
CA TYR A 827 -5.19 -2.14 -11.94
C TYR A 827 -5.05 -0.82 -12.71
N PRO A 828 -5.33 -0.79 -14.05
CA PRO A 828 -5.00 0.37 -14.87
C PRO A 828 -5.85 1.62 -14.59
N PHE A 829 -6.95 1.49 -13.86
CA PHE A 829 -7.75 2.63 -13.40
C PHE A 829 -7.33 3.15 -12.03
N GLU A 830 -6.42 2.46 -11.33
CA GLU A 830 -5.84 2.90 -10.07
C GLU A 830 -4.46 3.53 -10.26
N VAL A 831 -3.62 2.86 -11.05
CA VAL A 831 -2.25 3.30 -11.36
C VAL A 831 -2.12 3.49 -12.86
N LEU A 832 -1.69 4.67 -13.26
CA LEU A 832 -1.58 5.04 -14.68
C LEU A 832 -0.69 4.07 -15.45
N ASP A 833 -1.21 3.56 -16.54
CA ASP A 833 -0.43 2.79 -17.53
C ASP A 833 0.55 3.72 -18.26
N GLN A 834 1.82 3.60 -17.91
CA GLN A 834 2.86 4.46 -18.47
C GLN A 834 3.28 4.02 -19.89
N GLU A 835 3.04 2.74 -20.26
CA GLU A 835 3.46 2.17 -21.54
C GLU A 835 2.50 2.51 -22.70
N GLY A 836 1.19 2.42 -22.50
CA GLY A 836 0.18 2.75 -23.51
C GLY A 836 -0.38 4.16 -23.34
N VAL A 837 -1.13 4.38 -22.25
CA VAL A 837 -1.78 5.68 -21.97
C VAL A 837 -0.73 6.79 -21.81
N GLY A 838 0.37 6.51 -21.13
CA GLY A 838 1.45 7.46 -20.90
C GLY A 838 2.15 7.91 -22.19
N GLN A 839 2.28 7.02 -23.18
CA GLN A 839 2.80 7.42 -24.48
C GLN A 839 1.86 8.40 -25.22
N LEU A 840 0.54 8.19 -25.14
CA LEU A 840 -0.42 9.12 -25.73
C LEU A 840 -0.41 10.46 -25.02
N MET A 841 -0.29 10.47 -23.69
CA MET A 841 -0.12 11.70 -22.91
C MET A 841 1.13 12.49 -23.36
N LYS A 842 2.26 11.77 -23.55
CA LYS A 842 3.49 12.38 -24.03
C LYS A 842 3.31 12.97 -25.44
N ILE A 843 2.73 12.23 -26.37
CA ILE A 843 2.44 12.68 -27.74
C ILE A 843 1.59 13.94 -27.72
N ALA A 844 0.55 13.97 -26.88
CA ALA A 844 -0.36 15.11 -26.80
C ALA A 844 0.33 16.33 -26.19
N ALA A 845 1.12 16.17 -25.14
CA ALA A 845 1.87 17.27 -24.54
C ALA A 845 2.91 17.84 -25.52
N ASP A 846 3.72 17.00 -26.14
CA ASP A 846 4.75 17.41 -27.12
C ASP A 846 4.13 18.16 -28.31
N ARG A 847 3.03 17.62 -28.87
CA ARG A 847 2.32 18.25 -29.98
C ARG A 847 1.63 19.55 -29.59
N GLY A 848 0.98 19.58 -28.45
CA GLY A 848 0.36 20.79 -27.90
C GLY A 848 1.38 21.93 -27.77
N HIS A 849 2.50 21.67 -27.13
CA HIS A 849 3.58 22.63 -26.95
C HIS A 849 4.26 23.04 -28.28
N SER A 850 4.28 22.15 -29.28
CA SER A 850 4.82 22.52 -30.61
C SER A 850 4.00 23.62 -31.30
N THR A 851 2.71 23.70 -31.02
CA THR A 851 1.82 24.74 -31.55
C THR A 851 1.72 25.95 -30.61
N ARG A 852 1.61 25.68 -29.30
CA ARG A 852 1.51 26.70 -28.25
C ARG A 852 2.58 26.40 -27.16
N PRO A 853 3.75 27.06 -27.22
CA PRO A 853 4.84 26.78 -26.28
C PRO A 853 4.51 27.03 -24.81
N ASP A 854 3.57 27.93 -24.53
CA ASP A 854 3.07 28.32 -23.22
C ASP A 854 1.78 27.57 -22.82
N LEU A 855 1.43 26.50 -23.54
CA LEU A 855 0.26 25.68 -23.26
C LEU A 855 0.37 25.08 -21.87
N LYS A 856 -0.59 25.37 -21.00
CA LYS A 856 -0.69 24.74 -19.68
C LYS A 856 -1.24 23.33 -19.85
N VAL A 857 -0.55 22.34 -19.27
CA VAL A 857 -0.93 20.93 -19.37
C VAL A 857 -1.02 20.30 -17.99
N GLY A 858 -2.14 19.68 -17.66
CA GLY A 858 -2.34 18.99 -16.40
C GLY A 858 -3.10 17.67 -16.53
N ILE A 859 -3.40 17.07 -15.39
CA ILE A 859 -4.18 15.83 -15.27
C ILE A 859 -5.25 16.01 -14.21
N CYS A 860 -6.44 15.46 -14.42
CA CYS A 860 -7.56 15.54 -13.46
C CYS A 860 -8.28 14.21 -13.21
N GLY A 861 -7.86 13.11 -13.82
CA GLY A 861 -8.36 11.77 -13.55
C GLY A 861 -7.96 11.23 -12.16
N GLU A 862 -8.45 10.06 -11.80
CA GLU A 862 -8.18 9.40 -10.51
C GLU A 862 -6.67 9.20 -10.25
N HIS A 863 -5.88 9.07 -11.31
CA HIS A 863 -4.43 8.90 -11.28
C HIS A 863 -3.68 10.14 -10.74
N GLY A 864 -4.30 11.32 -10.75
CA GLY A 864 -3.67 12.56 -10.31
C GLY A 864 -3.28 12.60 -8.81
N GLY A 865 -3.79 11.67 -8.02
CA GLY A 865 -3.45 11.52 -6.60
C GLY A 865 -2.66 10.25 -6.26
N GLU A 866 -2.33 9.42 -7.25
CA GLU A 866 -1.57 8.19 -7.05
C GLU A 866 -0.07 8.47 -7.21
N PRO A 867 0.79 8.09 -6.24
CA PRO A 867 2.20 8.52 -6.18
C PRO A 867 3.03 8.23 -7.43
N GLU A 868 2.95 7.01 -7.99
CA GLU A 868 3.75 6.66 -9.17
C GLU A 868 3.27 7.38 -10.43
N SER A 869 1.95 7.62 -10.52
CA SER A 869 1.34 8.42 -11.59
C SER A 869 1.73 9.89 -11.49
N VAL A 870 1.77 10.45 -10.27
CA VAL A 870 2.26 11.82 -10.03
C VAL A 870 3.72 11.97 -10.43
N LYS A 871 4.57 11.00 -10.05
CA LYS A 871 5.99 10.98 -10.47
C LYS A 871 6.14 10.88 -12.00
N PHE A 872 5.26 10.13 -12.65
CA PHE A 872 5.24 10.06 -14.11
C PHE A 872 4.84 11.39 -14.74
N CYS A 873 3.81 12.07 -14.23
CA CYS A 873 3.41 13.40 -14.68
C CYS A 873 4.56 14.43 -14.54
N HIS A 874 5.34 14.35 -13.45
CA HIS A 874 6.54 15.15 -13.29
C HIS A 874 7.58 14.88 -14.39
N ARG A 875 7.82 13.59 -14.74
CA ARG A 875 8.75 13.23 -15.84
C ARG A 875 8.26 13.67 -17.22
N LEU A 876 6.96 13.84 -17.40
CA LEU A 876 6.36 14.42 -18.61
C LEU A 876 6.38 15.97 -18.61
N HIS A 877 6.90 16.60 -17.56
CA HIS A 877 6.91 18.04 -17.38
C HIS A 877 5.51 18.69 -17.45
N LEU A 878 4.49 18.00 -16.89
CA LEU A 878 3.18 18.61 -16.75
C LEU A 878 3.23 19.78 -15.74
N ASP A 879 2.34 20.76 -15.89
CA ASP A 879 2.27 21.91 -15.00
C ASP A 879 1.60 21.56 -13.67
N TYR A 880 0.56 20.72 -13.70
CA TYR A 880 -0.15 20.35 -12.49
C TYR A 880 -0.76 18.95 -12.55
N VAL A 881 -0.99 18.40 -11.35
CA VAL A 881 -1.88 17.25 -11.12
C VAL A 881 -3.08 17.71 -10.29
N SER A 882 -4.24 17.10 -10.50
CA SER A 882 -5.45 17.39 -9.74
C SER A 882 -6.04 16.11 -9.18
N CYS A 883 -6.38 16.12 -7.89
CA CYS A 883 -6.87 14.94 -7.18
C CYS A 883 -7.93 15.30 -6.12
N SER A 884 -8.55 14.30 -5.52
CA SER A 884 -9.47 14.54 -4.39
C SER A 884 -8.74 15.24 -3.23
N PRO A 885 -9.44 16.07 -2.42
CA PRO A 885 -8.82 16.80 -1.31
C PRO A 885 -7.99 15.95 -0.36
N PHE A 886 -8.43 14.72 -0.06
CA PHE A 886 -7.71 13.79 0.82
C PHE A 886 -6.41 13.22 0.22
N ARG A 887 -6.20 13.32 -1.10
CA ARG A 887 -4.97 12.90 -1.77
C ARG A 887 -3.95 14.01 -1.98
N LEU A 888 -4.30 15.26 -1.67
CA LEU A 888 -3.43 16.43 -1.90
C LEU A 888 -2.07 16.31 -1.25
N LEU A 889 -2.01 15.97 0.03
CA LEU A 889 -0.74 15.86 0.76
C LEU A 889 0.14 14.73 0.21
N THR A 890 -0.46 13.61 -0.14
CA THR A 890 0.21 12.48 -0.80
C THR A 890 0.79 12.88 -2.16
N ALA A 891 0.00 13.58 -2.98
CA ALA A 891 0.44 14.06 -4.28
C ALA A 891 1.57 15.11 -4.18
N ARG A 892 1.48 16.02 -3.20
CA ARG A 892 2.53 17.01 -2.93
C ARG A 892 3.85 16.33 -2.57
N LEU A 893 3.81 15.33 -1.68
CA LEU A 893 4.99 14.56 -1.30
C LEU A 893 5.58 13.78 -2.49
N ALA A 894 4.73 13.10 -3.27
CA ALA A 894 5.17 12.37 -4.46
C ALA A 894 5.81 13.30 -5.50
N ALA A 895 5.24 14.51 -5.71
CA ALA A 895 5.80 15.51 -6.61
C ALA A 895 7.18 16.02 -6.15
N ALA A 896 7.39 16.21 -4.85
CA ALA A 896 8.68 16.59 -4.29
C ALA A 896 9.72 15.48 -4.43
N GLN A 897 9.33 14.23 -4.16
CA GLN A 897 10.21 13.08 -4.38
C GLN A 897 10.63 12.95 -5.84
N ALA A 898 9.72 13.15 -6.78
CA ALA A 898 10.02 13.11 -8.20
C ALA A 898 11.05 14.19 -8.61
N ALA A 899 10.91 15.40 -8.10
CA ALA A 899 11.86 16.49 -8.37
C ALA A 899 13.26 16.21 -7.78
N LEU A 900 13.31 15.56 -6.62
CA LEU A 900 14.58 15.12 -6.01
C LEU A 900 15.21 13.94 -6.77
N GLU A 901 14.42 12.99 -7.25
CA GLU A 901 14.87 11.86 -8.09
C GLU A 901 15.52 12.37 -9.38
N GLU A 902 14.92 13.36 -10.04
CA GLU A 902 15.47 13.99 -11.24
C GLU A 902 16.85 14.63 -10.97
N LYS A 903 16.99 15.32 -9.84
CA LYS A 903 18.26 15.96 -9.42
C LYS A 903 19.36 14.94 -9.18
N VAL A 904 19.06 13.81 -8.54
CA VAL A 904 20.02 12.72 -8.27
C VAL A 904 20.42 12.03 -9.57
N GLY A 905 19.48 11.78 -10.48
CA GLY A 905 19.75 11.19 -11.79
C GLY A 905 20.67 12.06 -12.66
N SER A 906 20.41 13.35 -12.68
CA SER A 906 21.24 14.33 -13.40
C SER A 906 22.68 14.41 -12.86
N SER A 907 22.84 14.35 -11.53
CA SER A 907 24.18 14.37 -10.90
C SER A 907 25.02 13.13 -11.22
N LYS A 908 24.39 11.96 -11.33
CA LYS A 908 25.06 10.70 -11.72
C LYS A 908 25.47 10.70 -13.20
N ALA A 909 24.66 11.27 -14.08
CA ALA A 909 24.98 11.37 -15.51
C ALA A 909 26.20 12.28 -15.74
N VAL A 910 26.27 13.44 -15.08
CA VAL A 910 27.42 14.37 -15.16
C VAL A 910 28.70 13.75 -14.61
N SER A 911 28.63 12.94 -13.55
CA SER A 911 29.80 12.26 -12.98
C SER A 911 30.34 11.14 -13.87
N GLN A 912 29.51 10.53 -14.72
CA GLN A 912 29.94 9.50 -15.69
C GLN A 912 30.51 10.10 -16.98
N GLU A 913 30.07 11.28 -17.39
CA GLU A 913 30.65 12.00 -18.53
C GLU A 913 32.01 12.67 -18.19
N GLY A 914 32.20 13.10 -16.92
CA GLY A 914 33.47 13.65 -16.46
C GLY A 914 34.59 12.61 -16.21
N SER A 915 34.28 11.32 -16.27
CA SER A 915 35.22 10.21 -16.10
C SER A 915 35.52 9.47 -17.43
N ARG A 916 35.04 9.98 -18.56
CA ARG A 916 35.46 9.59 -19.90
C ARG A 916 36.35 10.72 -20.50
#